data_d0dd3aa6619cdb829f015e1f606c586f
#
_entry.id   d0dd3aa6619cdb829f015e1f606c586f
#
_cell.length_a   1.000
_cell.length_b   1.000
_cell.length_c   1.000
_cell.angle_alpha   90.00
_cell.angle_beta   90.00
_cell.angle_gamma   90.00
#
_symmetry.space_group_name_H-M   'P 1'
#
loop_
_entity.id
_entity.type
_entity.pdbx_description
1 polymer ?
#
loop_
_entity_poly.entity_id
_entity_poly.type
_entity_poly.pdbx_seq_one_letter_code
_entity_poly.pdbx_strand_id
1 'polypeptide(L)'
;MDLKATSGGTVAGLFTQDGKTVLAVRPAGSTTWGTAVPAPDGATLQRTDDGALSLLSWTDAGDGGSRTLKLSRLAADGKEFGPAEDVATGTLARDWVHARTQVTTFAANAEGHQAVAWMDAEHRLTVVDRTGPDGQWSAPRTLDRLPDPIVRDDNVYDYVLWDLRVAVDPAGTVGVIWGGNSYYTGDGVDPDPSAYKWHYKYLEKPAADGSSWSTPRDLPQLGEKPKKVAFAAHPKGGFHLLAGGDYARKAAGAAEWGAVEQTGVGARAYAPAELVTTPDGDVTAVGFIGKDTVGAANRPARKGSWGATRKLAPYVDADSLGAAATGDGAVVVTYTQRRFELGRTVRRDFVAQTVEGGDPAKPRTLSALTKYSTSAGLVAADDKGRPVAVWAQHTVDGKRGAYTATTGTRAKPKWHDYADDSRGDVVGLSFSASMKLYTGDATNPTETFYASPWDDRTRVVPFGDADGDRCNDLVVRLPGGEARLYTPVCGGLPNPDSPYKRLARDWSKYDTLLASGDQTGDGRPDLLARDKATGNVYLYAHDGTGGTGSAGGFKPRVKIRSAWTGYTHVVGAGDLDGDGTGDVLARDKSGELWRYDGLRTGKLKDRVRVFKDWGASYKDVIGAGDVNGDGKHDLLARDTSGRLWLNAGKGDGTFANRVAFGDAPYWKQWASLG
;
A
#
# COMPACT_ATOMS: atom_id res chain seq x y z
N MET A 1 -14.15 6.54 -1.10
CA MET A 1 -13.66 5.48 -0.19
C MET A 1 -13.16 6.15 1.08
N ASP A 2 -13.59 5.70 2.24
CA ASP A 2 -13.10 6.15 3.55
C ASP A 2 -12.73 4.91 4.36
N LEU A 3 -11.70 5.01 5.20
CA LEU A 3 -11.18 3.90 5.98
C LEU A 3 -10.71 4.38 7.34
N LYS A 4 -11.09 3.68 8.38
CA LYS A 4 -10.59 3.91 9.73
C LYS A 4 -10.35 2.57 10.44
N ALA A 5 -9.45 2.58 11.42
CA ALA A 5 -9.18 1.42 12.28
C ALA A 5 -9.35 1.78 13.75
N THR A 6 -9.87 0.82 14.53
CA THR A 6 -9.90 0.94 16.00
C THR A 6 -8.50 0.75 16.57
N SER A 7 -8.30 1.12 17.84
CA SER A 7 -7.13 0.73 18.63
C SER A 7 -7.04 -0.78 18.84
N GLY A 8 -8.16 -1.52 18.76
CA GLY A 8 -8.21 -2.98 18.85
C GLY A 8 -7.97 -3.72 17.53
N GLY A 9 -7.66 -3.03 16.43
CA GLY A 9 -7.31 -3.65 15.16
C GLY A 9 -8.48 -3.99 14.24
N THR A 10 -9.71 -3.66 14.62
CA THR A 10 -10.86 -3.72 13.72
C THR A 10 -10.77 -2.58 12.70
N VAL A 11 -11.02 -2.87 11.44
CA VAL A 11 -11.03 -1.88 10.37
C VAL A 11 -12.44 -1.75 9.78
N ALA A 12 -12.93 -0.54 9.65
CA ALA A 12 -14.16 -0.25 8.92
C ALA A 12 -13.84 0.53 7.64
N GLY A 13 -14.59 0.25 6.58
CA GLY A 13 -14.42 0.90 5.29
C GLY A 13 -15.76 1.25 4.63
N LEU A 14 -15.83 2.45 4.05
CA LEU A 14 -16.88 2.87 3.14
C LEU A 14 -16.39 2.75 1.71
N PHE A 15 -17.07 1.97 0.91
CA PHE A 15 -16.70 1.65 -0.47
C PHE A 15 -17.86 1.98 -1.41
N THR A 16 -17.55 2.19 -2.67
CA THR A 16 -18.58 2.28 -3.72
C THR A 16 -18.67 0.93 -4.42
N GLN A 17 -19.82 0.31 -4.35
CA GLN A 17 -20.17 -0.93 -5.05
C GLN A 17 -21.44 -0.69 -5.87
N ASP A 18 -21.36 -0.93 -7.18
CA ASP A 18 -22.50 -0.74 -8.12
C ASP A 18 -23.16 0.66 -8.00
N GLY A 19 -22.33 1.68 -7.84
CA GLY A 19 -22.77 3.07 -7.71
C GLY A 19 -23.36 3.45 -6.34
N LYS A 20 -23.45 2.53 -5.39
CA LYS A 20 -23.93 2.76 -4.03
C LYS A 20 -22.79 2.72 -3.02
N THR A 21 -22.92 3.53 -1.97
CA THR A 21 -21.98 3.45 -0.84
C THR A 21 -22.34 2.26 0.04
N VAL A 22 -21.36 1.42 0.33
CA VAL A 22 -21.49 0.29 1.23
C VAL A 22 -20.48 0.39 2.37
N LEU A 23 -20.86 -0.10 3.53
CA LEU A 23 -20.04 -0.19 4.73
C LEU A 23 -19.66 -1.65 4.94
N ALA A 24 -18.38 -1.91 5.16
CA ALA A 24 -17.91 -3.23 5.57
C ALA A 24 -16.94 -3.10 6.74
N VAL A 25 -16.95 -4.11 7.61
CA VAL A 25 -16.07 -4.17 8.79
C VAL A 25 -15.21 -5.42 8.68
N ARG A 26 -13.92 -5.27 8.96
CA ARG A 26 -12.97 -6.37 9.11
C ARG A 26 -12.59 -6.48 10.59
N PRO A 27 -13.04 -7.52 11.30
CA PRO A 27 -12.74 -7.70 12.71
C PRO A 27 -11.23 -7.81 12.98
N ALA A 28 -10.80 -7.46 14.18
CA ALA A 28 -9.42 -7.58 14.61
C ALA A 28 -8.90 -9.01 14.42
N GLY A 29 -7.69 -9.16 13.89
CA GLY A 29 -7.07 -10.45 13.60
C GLY A 29 -7.64 -11.21 12.40
N SER A 30 -8.75 -10.75 11.79
CA SER A 30 -9.30 -11.35 10.59
C SER A 30 -8.52 -10.92 9.33
N THR A 31 -8.39 -11.83 8.37
CA THR A 31 -7.88 -11.54 7.03
C THR A 31 -9.00 -11.21 6.03
N THR A 32 -10.27 -11.45 6.42
CA THR A 32 -11.44 -11.26 5.57
C THR A 32 -12.32 -10.14 6.08
N TRP A 33 -12.97 -9.45 5.15
CA TRP A 33 -14.02 -8.49 5.43
C TRP A 33 -15.33 -9.21 5.73
N GLY A 34 -16.12 -8.64 6.63
CA GLY A 34 -17.50 -9.04 6.83
C GLY A 34 -18.38 -8.68 5.63
N THR A 35 -19.65 -9.08 5.67
CA THR A 35 -20.62 -8.76 4.62
C THR A 35 -20.77 -7.25 4.50
N ALA A 36 -20.66 -6.73 3.27
CA ALA A 36 -20.92 -5.33 2.99
C ALA A 36 -22.43 -5.03 3.10
N VAL A 37 -22.76 -3.98 3.83
CA VAL A 37 -24.14 -3.51 4.00
C VAL A 37 -24.29 -2.11 3.39
N PRO A 38 -25.47 -1.72 2.88
CA PRO A 38 -25.71 -0.37 2.40
C PRO A 38 -25.39 0.65 3.49
N ALA A 39 -24.59 1.66 3.15
CA ALA A 39 -24.33 2.79 4.03
C ALA A 39 -25.36 3.90 3.79
N PRO A 40 -25.74 4.67 4.83
CA PRO A 40 -26.56 5.87 4.65
C PRO A 40 -25.89 6.89 3.73
N ASP A 41 -26.67 7.72 3.08
CA ASP A 41 -26.17 8.79 2.24
C ASP A 41 -25.31 9.78 3.04
N GLY A 42 -24.20 10.21 2.43
CA GLY A 42 -23.25 11.12 3.09
C GLY A 42 -22.55 10.55 4.31
N ALA A 43 -22.56 9.22 4.48
CA ALA A 43 -21.88 8.57 5.59
C ALA A 43 -20.37 8.81 5.56
N THR A 44 -19.78 9.07 6.73
CA THR A 44 -18.34 9.22 6.94
C THR A 44 -17.91 8.42 8.18
N LEU A 45 -16.74 7.78 8.09
CA LEU A 45 -16.13 7.10 9.23
C LEU A 45 -15.28 8.07 10.02
N GLN A 46 -15.41 8.00 11.33
CA GLN A 46 -14.64 8.81 12.26
C GLN A 46 -13.98 7.91 13.29
N ARG A 47 -12.76 8.27 13.68
CA ARG A 47 -12.05 7.60 14.77
C ARG A 47 -11.90 8.58 15.92
N THR A 48 -12.23 8.12 17.12
CA THR A 48 -12.00 8.85 18.36
C THR A 48 -10.56 8.61 18.86
N ASP A 49 -10.05 9.48 19.70
CA ASP A 49 -8.68 9.35 20.23
C ASP A 49 -8.52 8.14 21.15
N ASP A 50 -9.60 7.63 21.76
CA ASP A 50 -9.64 6.34 22.46
C ASP A 50 -9.58 5.14 21.49
N GLY A 51 -9.58 5.41 20.19
CA GLY A 51 -9.47 4.42 19.13
C GLY A 51 -10.78 3.73 18.78
N ALA A 52 -11.93 4.18 19.29
CA ALA A 52 -13.23 3.70 18.83
C ALA A 52 -13.58 4.21 17.42
N LEU A 53 -14.51 3.54 16.75
CA LEU A 53 -15.02 4.00 15.45
C LEU A 53 -16.47 4.41 15.55
N SER A 54 -16.77 5.50 14.85
CA SER A 54 -18.12 6.04 14.71
C SER A 54 -18.44 6.25 13.22
N LEU A 55 -19.70 6.04 12.86
CA LEU A 55 -20.26 6.34 11.57
C LEU A 55 -21.17 7.57 11.71
N LEU A 56 -20.85 8.63 11.02
CA LEU A 56 -21.64 9.85 10.95
C LEU A 56 -22.45 9.85 9.65
N SER A 57 -23.74 10.14 9.70
CA SER A 57 -24.60 10.15 8.53
C SER A 57 -25.75 11.17 8.65
N TRP A 58 -26.35 11.53 7.51
CA TRP A 58 -27.50 12.40 7.44
C TRP A 58 -28.71 11.64 6.92
N THR A 59 -29.84 11.75 7.60
CA THR A 59 -31.11 11.15 7.17
C THR A 59 -32.17 12.23 7.04
N ASP A 60 -33.13 12.06 6.13
CA ASP A 60 -34.24 12.99 6.00
C ASP A 60 -35.06 13.01 7.29
N ALA A 61 -35.40 14.20 7.78
CA ALA A 61 -36.19 14.37 8.99
C ALA A 61 -37.71 14.16 8.77
N GLY A 62 -38.13 13.97 7.51
CA GLY A 62 -39.52 13.72 7.15
C GLY A 62 -40.39 14.98 6.98
N ASP A 63 -39.81 16.18 7.13
CA ASP A 63 -40.48 17.49 6.99
C ASP A 63 -40.28 18.15 5.61
N GLY A 64 -39.60 17.42 4.69
CA GLY A 64 -39.39 17.86 3.31
C GLY A 64 -38.24 18.86 3.09
N GLY A 65 -37.47 19.19 4.13
CA GLY A 65 -36.33 20.14 4.00
C GLY A 65 -35.22 19.95 5.02
N SER A 66 -35.53 19.45 6.20
CA SER A 66 -34.52 19.20 7.25
C SER A 66 -33.95 17.82 7.17
N ARG A 67 -32.74 17.68 7.69
CA ARG A 67 -32.05 16.39 7.85
C ARG A 67 -31.62 16.23 9.29
N THR A 68 -31.67 14.98 9.76
CA THR A 68 -31.13 14.62 11.08
C THR A 68 -29.74 14.05 10.91
N LEU A 69 -28.76 14.66 11.60
CA LEU A 69 -27.42 14.14 11.74
C LEU A 69 -27.44 13.01 12.76
N LYS A 70 -26.94 11.87 12.38
CA LYS A 70 -26.91 10.65 13.18
C LYS A 70 -25.50 10.15 13.39
N LEU A 71 -25.25 9.62 14.58
CA LEU A 71 -23.99 8.98 14.97
C LEU A 71 -24.25 7.54 15.40
N SER A 72 -23.58 6.59 14.76
CA SER A 72 -23.54 5.18 15.19
C SER A 72 -22.14 4.82 15.64
N ARG A 73 -22.00 4.07 16.71
CA ARG A 73 -20.70 3.59 17.21
C ARG A 73 -20.50 2.14 16.82
N LEU A 74 -19.27 1.76 16.53
CA LEU A 74 -18.90 0.37 16.33
C LEU A 74 -19.15 -0.39 17.64
N ALA A 75 -19.86 -1.51 17.57
CA ALA A 75 -20.13 -2.36 18.73
C ALA A 75 -18.82 -2.90 19.33
N ALA A 76 -18.83 -3.22 20.61
CA ALA A 76 -17.66 -3.70 21.34
C ALA A 76 -17.08 -5.01 20.77
N ASP A 77 -17.91 -5.83 20.10
CA ASP A 77 -17.46 -7.06 19.44
C ASP A 77 -16.74 -6.79 18.09
N GLY A 78 -16.71 -5.55 17.63
CA GLY A 78 -16.01 -5.11 16.43
C GLY A 78 -16.57 -5.65 15.12
N LYS A 79 -17.84 -6.07 15.09
CA LYS A 79 -18.44 -6.68 13.88
C LYS A 79 -19.38 -5.76 13.12
N GLU A 80 -20.14 -4.93 13.81
CA GLU A 80 -21.14 -4.05 13.23
C GLU A 80 -21.27 -2.73 14.00
N PHE A 81 -21.88 -1.75 13.36
CA PHE A 81 -22.23 -0.49 14.01
C PHE A 81 -23.59 -0.64 14.72
N GLY A 82 -23.63 -0.15 15.95
CA GLY A 82 -24.86 -0.16 16.76
C GLY A 82 -25.92 0.84 16.24
N PRO A 83 -27.03 0.94 16.97
CA PRO A 83 -28.10 1.87 16.61
C PRO A 83 -27.59 3.31 16.56
N ALA A 84 -28.15 4.10 15.62
CA ALA A 84 -27.79 5.49 15.45
C ALA A 84 -28.48 6.35 16.51
N GLU A 85 -27.73 7.25 17.16
CA GLU A 85 -28.25 8.33 17.99
C GLU A 85 -28.43 9.61 17.17
N ASP A 86 -29.43 10.42 17.50
CA ASP A 86 -29.64 11.72 16.88
C ASP A 86 -28.72 12.76 17.52
N VAL A 87 -27.92 13.41 16.71
CA VAL A 87 -26.95 14.42 17.12
C VAL A 87 -27.56 15.81 17.03
N ALA A 88 -28.17 16.12 15.88
CA ALA A 88 -28.81 17.40 15.61
C ALA A 88 -29.76 17.28 14.43
N THR A 89 -30.76 18.18 14.38
CA THR A 89 -31.59 18.35 13.18
C THR A 89 -31.33 19.75 12.60
N GLY A 90 -31.19 19.83 11.29
CA GLY A 90 -30.89 21.04 10.57
C GLY A 90 -30.96 20.89 9.08
N THR A 91 -30.79 21.99 8.36
CA THR A 91 -30.65 22.00 6.91
C THR A 91 -29.19 21.69 6.54
N LEU A 92 -28.99 21.06 5.41
CA LEU A 92 -27.63 20.82 4.86
C LEU A 92 -27.49 21.61 3.57
N ALA A 93 -26.38 22.29 3.40
CA ALA A 93 -26.08 22.93 2.13
C ALA A 93 -26.19 21.90 0.99
N ARG A 94 -27.09 22.13 0.05
CA ARG A 94 -27.13 21.35 -1.18
C ARG A 94 -25.99 21.85 -2.06
N ASP A 95 -24.93 21.08 -2.08
CA ASP A 95 -23.83 21.33 -2.97
C ASP A 95 -24.21 20.94 -4.40
N TRP A 96 -24.57 21.91 -5.20
CA TRP A 96 -24.85 21.67 -6.59
C TRP A 96 -23.84 22.29 -7.57
N VAL A 97 -22.77 22.84 -7.08
CA VAL A 97 -21.69 23.35 -7.95
C VAL A 97 -20.34 22.68 -7.69
N HIS A 98 -20.01 22.29 -6.45
CA HIS A 98 -18.68 21.76 -6.15
C HIS A 98 -18.68 20.66 -5.07
N ALA A 99 -19.27 19.50 -5.35
CA ALA A 99 -19.29 18.28 -4.52
C ALA A 99 -17.90 17.69 -4.15
N ARG A 100 -16.90 18.51 -3.91
CA ARG A 100 -15.53 18.08 -3.56
C ARG A 100 -15.13 18.35 -2.12
N THR A 101 -15.92 19.06 -1.35
CA THR A 101 -15.63 19.39 0.04
C THR A 101 -16.56 18.68 0.99
N GLN A 102 -16.01 18.08 2.00
CA GLN A 102 -16.74 17.49 3.10
C GLN A 102 -17.35 18.63 3.92
N VAL A 103 -18.65 18.83 3.82
CA VAL A 103 -19.38 19.93 4.51
C VAL A 103 -19.64 19.60 5.97
N THR A 104 -19.30 18.38 6.42
CA THR A 104 -19.45 17.92 7.80
C THR A 104 -18.14 17.35 8.30
N THR A 105 -17.73 17.73 9.50
CA THR A 105 -16.52 17.23 10.16
C THR A 105 -16.82 16.91 11.61
N PHE A 106 -16.12 15.89 12.14
CA PHE A 106 -16.27 15.36 13.49
C PHE A 106 -14.91 15.21 14.14
N ALA A 107 -14.84 15.43 15.43
CA ALA A 107 -13.70 15.04 16.27
C ALA A 107 -14.17 14.57 17.65
N ALA A 108 -13.34 13.76 18.28
CA ALA A 108 -13.53 13.29 19.63
C ALA A 108 -12.18 12.98 20.29
N ASN A 109 -12.10 13.13 21.61
CA ASN A 109 -10.93 12.74 22.41
C ASN A 109 -11.18 11.46 23.21
N ALA A 110 -10.16 10.99 23.92
CA ALA A 110 -10.19 9.76 24.69
C ALA A 110 -11.17 9.82 25.89
N GLU A 111 -11.42 10.99 26.44
CA GLU A 111 -12.37 11.23 27.51
C GLU A 111 -13.83 11.30 27.01
N GLY A 112 -14.04 11.16 25.70
CA GLY A 112 -15.35 11.12 25.08
C GLY A 112 -15.98 12.50 24.83
N HIS A 113 -15.21 13.60 24.96
CA HIS A 113 -15.65 14.90 24.48
C HIS A 113 -15.73 14.87 22.96
N GLN A 114 -16.81 15.37 22.39
CA GLN A 114 -17.07 15.28 20.94
C GLN A 114 -17.60 16.58 20.39
N ALA A 115 -17.29 16.83 19.12
CA ALA A 115 -17.84 17.98 18.40
C ALA A 115 -18.07 17.63 16.93
N VAL A 116 -19.16 18.16 16.37
CA VAL A 116 -19.50 18.09 14.95
C VAL A 116 -19.72 19.51 14.44
N ALA A 117 -19.11 19.81 13.31
CA ALA A 117 -19.35 21.07 12.62
C ALA A 117 -19.78 20.80 11.17
N TRP A 118 -20.70 21.59 10.66
CA TRP A 118 -21.18 21.50 9.29
C TRP A 118 -21.59 22.88 8.74
N MET A 119 -21.71 22.96 7.43
CA MET A 119 -22.28 24.09 6.73
C MET A 119 -23.74 23.77 6.41
N ASP A 120 -24.65 24.65 6.83
CA ASP A 120 -26.08 24.53 6.51
C ASP A 120 -26.46 25.16 5.17
N ALA A 121 -27.72 24.99 4.77
CA ALA A 121 -28.23 25.47 3.49
C ALA A 121 -28.30 27.04 3.40
N GLU A 122 -28.24 27.71 4.51
CA GLU A 122 -28.20 29.20 4.60
C GLU A 122 -26.78 29.73 4.75
N HIS A 123 -25.76 28.89 4.39
CA HIS A 123 -24.33 29.21 4.48
C HIS A 123 -23.86 29.58 5.90
N ARG A 124 -24.52 29.01 6.93
CA ARG A 124 -24.10 29.17 8.31
C ARG A 124 -23.22 28.01 8.72
N LEU A 125 -22.05 28.31 9.27
CA LEU A 125 -21.22 27.34 9.95
C LEU A 125 -21.83 27.01 11.30
N THR A 126 -22.31 25.80 11.46
CA THR A 126 -23.02 25.35 12.66
C THR A 126 -22.21 24.27 13.36
N VAL A 127 -22.25 24.28 14.68
CA VAL A 127 -21.56 23.29 15.53
C VAL A 127 -22.49 22.79 16.62
N VAL A 128 -22.29 21.54 16.99
CA VAL A 128 -22.75 20.91 18.25
C VAL A 128 -21.58 20.25 18.92
N ASP A 129 -21.60 20.24 20.23
CA ASP A 129 -20.58 19.57 21.03
C ASP A 129 -21.22 18.87 22.26
N ARG A 130 -20.51 17.90 22.82
CA ARG A 130 -20.88 17.31 24.12
C ARG A 130 -19.65 17.00 24.95
N THR A 131 -19.85 16.99 26.27
CA THR A 131 -18.81 16.69 27.25
C THR A 131 -19.01 15.25 27.75
N GLY A 132 -17.99 14.42 27.53
CA GLY A 132 -18.01 13.01 27.90
C GLY A 132 -18.88 12.13 27.01
N PRO A 133 -18.72 10.79 27.11
CA PRO A 133 -19.35 9.82 26.19
C PRO A 133 -20.88 9.76 26.34
N ASP A 134 -21.39 10.01 27.55
CA ASP A 134 -22.82 9.95 27.88
C ASP A 134 -23.45 11.36 28.00
N GLY A 135 -22.70 12.40 27.69
CA GLY A 135 -23.17 13.78 27.72
C GLY A 135 -24.24 14.03 26.66
N GLN A 136 -25.14 14.97 26.97
CA GLN A 136 -26.13 15.42 25.97
C GLN A 136 -25.46 16.34 24.95
N TRP A 137 -25.87 16.21 23.68
CA TRP A 137 -25.46 17.13 22.63
C TRP A 137 -25.99 18.55 22.92
N SER A 138 -25.14 19.54 22.74
CA SER A 138 -25.56 20.93 22.83
C SER A 138 -26.57 21.26 21.72
N ALA A 139 -27.39 22.29 21.95
CA ALA A 139 -28.21 22.84 20.87
C ALA A 139 -27.30 23.33 19.72
N PRO A 140 -27.72 23.18 18.45
CA PRO A 140 -26.99 23.72 17.30
C PRO A 140 -26.70 25.20 17.45
N ARG A 141 -25.47 25.59 17.25
CA ARG A 141 -25.01 26.97 17.35
C ARG A 141 -24.34 27.43 16.07
N THR A 142 -24.79 28.53 15.52
CA THR A 142 -24.08 29.19 14.42
C THR A 142 -22.82 29.88 14.95
N LEU A 143 -21.67 29.57 14.38
CA LEU A 143 -20.37 30.14 14.71
C LEU A 143 -20.02 31.31 13.79
N ASP A 144 -20.34 31.18 12.51
CA ASP A 144 -20.12 32.21 11.48
C ASP A 144 -21.16 32.04 10.35
N ARG A 145 -21.32 33.05 9.56
CA ARG A 145 -22.11 33.01 8.33
C ARG A 145 -21.25 33.45 7.17
N LEU A 146 -21.15 32.60 6.14
CA LEU A 146 -20.48 33.00 4.91
C LEU A 146 -21.31 34.09 4.21
N PRO A 147 -20.64 35.01 3.51
CA PRO A 147 -21.35 36.03 2.76
C PRO A 147 -22.31 35.43 1.74
N ASP A 148 -23.46 36.06 1.56
CA ASP A 148 -24.37 35.70 0.49
C ASP A 148 -23.71 35.99 -0.88
N PRO A 149 -24.10 35.26 -1.94
CA PRO A 149 -23.61 35.51 -3.27
C PRO A 149 -23.78 36.99 -3.68
N ILE A 150 -22.75 37.58 -4.23
CA ILE A 150 -22.79 38.97 -4.71
C ILE A 150 -23.06 38.93 -6.21
N VAL A 151 -24.13 39.58 -6.66
CA VAL A 151 -24.42 39.76 -8.08
C VAL A 151 -23.88 41.12 -8.52
N ARG A 152 -22.97 41.14 -9.49
CA ARG A 152 -22.46 42.37 -10.13
C ARG A 152 -22.42 42.14 -11.63
N ASP A 153 -23.00 43.08 -12.38
CA ASP A 153 -22.97 43.10 -13.84
C ASP A 153 -23.36 41.74 -14.46
N ASP A 154 -24.48 41.15 -14.03
CA ASP A 154 -25.00 39.83 -14.39
C ASP A 154 -24.10 38.65 -13.99
N ASN A 155 -23.05 38.89 -13.22
CA ASN A 155 -22.16 37.86 -12.71
C ASN A 155 -22.46 37.58 -11.23
N VAL A 156 -22.50 36.30 -10.90
CA VAL A 156 -22.68 35.79 -9.53
C VAL A 156 -21.35 35.46 -8.93
N TYR A 157 -20.98 36.10 -7.82
CA TYR A 157 -19.82 35.77 -7.02
C TYR A 157 -20.28 34.99 -5.79
N ASP A 158 -20.06 33.70 -5.77
CA ASP A 158 -20.42 32.86 -4.65
C ASP A 158 -19.22 32.66 -3.70
N TYR A 159 -19.52 32.42 -2.43
CA TYR A 159 -18.50 32.14 -1.44
C TYR A 159 -18.40 30.62 -1.27
N VAL A 160 -17.25 30.05 -1.60
CA VAL A 160 -17.03 28.61 -1.54
C VAL A 160 -16.24 28.26 -0.29
N LEU A 161 -16.78 27.36 0.54
CA LEU A 161 -16.07 26.73 1.63
C LEU A 161 -15.11 25.68 1.07
N TRP A 162 -13.82 25.87 1.27
CA TRP A 162 -12.79 24.94 0.78
C TRP A 162 -12.33 23.94 1.80
N ASP A 163 -12.37 24.31 3.07
CA ASP A 163 -11.93 23.44 4.16
C ASP A 163 -12.71 23.76 5.44
N LEU A 164 -13.09 22.70 6.14
CA LEU A 164 -13.70 22.76 7.46
C LEU A 164 -13.10 21.62 8.28
N ARG A 165 -12.50 21.95 9.40
CA ARG A 165 -11.92 20.96 10.33
C ARG A 165 -12.33 21.27 11.75
N VAL A 166 -12.56 20.22 12.53
CA VAL A 166 -12.73 20.27 13.97
C VAL A 166 -11.70 19.37 14.63
N ALA A 167 -11.23 19.74 15.80
CA ALA A 167 -10.38 18.91 16.65
C ALA A 167 -10.80 19.11 18.11
N VAL A 168 -10.61 18.07 18.92
CA VAL A 168 -10.86 18.11 20.37
C VAL A 168 -9.56 17.72 21.06
N ASP A 169 -9.01 18.62 21.86
CA ASP A 169 -7.75 18.33 22.56
C ASP A 169 -7.97 17.40 23.76
N PRO A 170 -6.93 16.84 24.39
CA PRO A 170 -7.07 15.94 25.53
C PRO A 170 -7.81 16.55 26.73
N ALA A 171 -7.76 17.85 26.89
CA ALA A 171 -8.52 18.54 27.96
C ALA A 171 -10.00 18.75 27.60
N GLY A 172 -10.43 18.44 26.37
CA GLY A 172 -11.79 18.65 25.89
C GLY A 172 -12.04 20.03 25.25
N THR A 173 -10.98 20.84 25.03
CA THR A 173 -11.11 22.08 24.26
C THR A 173 -11.44 21.74 22.83
N VAL A 174 -12.49 22.33 22.29
CA VAL A 174 -12.91 22.16 20.89
C VAL A 174 -12.34 23.29 20.06
N GLY A 175 -11.58 22.97 19.02
CA GLY A 175 -11.08 23.91 18.02
C GLY A 175 -11.77 23.71 16.68
N VAL A 176 -12.15 24.77 16.00
CA VAL A 176 -12.72 24.74 14.64
C VAL A 176 -11.95 25.68 13.75
N ILE A 177 -11.56 25.19 12.58
CA ILE A 177 -10.94 25.99 11.52
C ILE A 177 -11.73 25.83 10.23
N TRP A 178 -11.92 26.92 9.51
CA TRP A 178 -12.50 26.91 8.17
C TRP A 178 -11.83 27.92 7.28
N GLY A 179 -11.88 27.63 5.97
CA GLY A 179 -11.34 28.51 4.94
C GLY A 179 -12.25 28.57 3.74
N GLY A 180 -12.31 29.71 3.13
CA GLY A 180 -13.10 29.92 1.93
C GLY A 180 -12.62 31.12 1.11
N ASN A 181 -13.17 31.26 -0.07
CA ASN A 181 -12.95 32.39 -0.93
C ASN A 181 -14.24 32.79 -1.65
N SER A 182 -14.30 34.01 -2.18
CA SER A 182 -15.30 34.38 -3.16
C SER A 182 -14.94 33.82 -4.53
N TYR A 183 -15.87 33.11 -5.17
CA TYR A 183 -15.68 32.49 -6.47
C TYR A 183 -16.65 33.13 -7.49
N TYR A 184 -16.18 33.29 -8.73
CA TYR A 184 -16.96 33.79 -9.84
C TYR A 184 -17.69 32.67 -10.58
N THR A 185 -19.00 32.79 -10.75
CA THR A 185 -19.86 31.85 -11.49
C THR A 185 -20.51 32.54 -12.69
N GLY A 186 -19.74 33.13 -13.58
CA GLY A 186 -20.24 33.80 -14.79
C GLY A 186 -19.76 33.10 -16.07
N ASP A 187 -20.18 33.62 -17.18
CA ASP A 187 -20.15 33.12 -18.56
C ASP A 187 -18.76 32.84 -19.19
N GLY A 188 -17.78 32.47 -18.41
CA GLY A 188 -16.54 31.89 -18.91
C GLY A 188 -15.35 32.83 -19.07
N VAL A 189 -15.43 34.06 -18.63
CA VAL A 189 -14.26 34.94 -18.52
C VAL A 189 -13.81 34.98 -17.07
N ASP A 190 -12.70 34.32 -16.79
CA ASP A 190 -12.11 34.26 -15.47
C ASP A 190 -11.62 35.68 -15.07
N PRO A 191 -12.19 36.33 -14.05
CA PRO A 191 -11.66 37.63 -13.61
C PRO A 191 -10.28 37.43 -12.98
N ASP A 192 -9.48 38.47 -12.99
CA ASP A 192 -8.13 38.51 -12.46
C ASP A 192 -7.99 37.69 -11.16
N PRO A 193 -7.15 36.63 -11.14
CA PRO A 193 -6.93 35.79 -9.96
C PRO A 193 -6.51 36.56 -8.70
N SER A 194 -6.01 37.79 -8.83
CA SER A 194 -5.69 38.69 -7.71
C SER A 194 -6.91 39.21 -6.95
N ALA A 195 -8.10 39.05 -7.51
CA ALA A 195 -9.36 39.44 -6.85
C ALA A 195 -9.84 38.40 -5.80
N TYR A 196 -9.31 37.19 -5.84
CA TYR A 196 -9.67 36.11 -4.91
C TYR A 196 -8.93 36.28 -3.59
N LYS A 197 -9.59 36.69 -2.53
CA LYS A 197 -9.05 36.74 -1.19
C LYS A 197 -9.41 35.44 -0.45
N TRP A 198 -8.42 34.69 -0.06
CA TRP A 198 -8.58 33.51 0.77
C TRP A 198 -8.51 33.89 2.23
N HIS A 199 -9.50 33.46 3.00
CA HIS A 199 -9.57 33.72 4.42
C HIS A 199 -9.64 32.38 5.17
N TYR A 200 -8.78 32.21 6.15
CA TYR A 200 -8.89 31.15 7.12
C TYR A 200 -9.24 31.75 8.47
N LYS A 201 -10.22 31.18 9.12
CA LYS A 201 -10.65 31.58 10.45
C LYS A 201 -10.54 30.42 11.43
N TYR A 202 -10.36 30.76 12.68
CA TYR A 202 -10.28 29.85 13.81
C TYR A 202 -11.12 30.38 14.96
N LEU A 203 -11.71 29.45 15.70
CA LEU A 203 -12.29 29.69 17.01
C LEU A 203 -12.18 28.44 17.89
N GLU A 204 -12.41 28.61 19.18
CA GLU A 204 -12.37 27.53 20.14
C GLU A 204 -13.40 27.68 21.25
N LYS A 205 -13.73 26.56 21.89
CA LYS A 205 -14.48 26.49 23.14
C LYS A 205 -13.64 25.72 24.15
N PRO A 206 -13.18 26.35 25.25
CA PRO A 206 -12.51 25.66 26.32
C PRO A 206 -13.37 24.54 26.93
N ALA A 207 -12.72 23.53 27.49
CA ALA A 207 -13.38 22.37 28.10
C ALA A 207 -14.11 22.66 29.41
N ALA A 208 -13.83 23.78 30.06
CA ALA A 208 -14.44 24.11 31.36
C ALA A 208 -15.96 24.23 31.26
N ASP A 209 -16.67 23.71 32.21
CA ASP A 209 -18.12 23.81 32.32
C ASP A 209 -18.59 25.27 32.22
N GLY A 210 -19.63 25.51 31.42
CA GLY A 210 -20.16 26.85 31.16
C GLY A 210 -19.32 27.72 30.23
N SER A 211 -18.24 27.22 29.64
CA SER A 211 -17.42 27.95 28.69
C SER A 211 -18.19 28.31 27.43
N SER A 212 -17.96 29.53 26.94
CA SER A 212 -18.51 30.01 25.68
C SER A 212 -17.49 29.89 24.55
N TRP A 213 -18.00 29.75 23.33
CA TRP A 213 -17.19 29.83 22.11
C TRP A 213 -16.54 31.21 22.00
N SER A 214 -15.25 31.23 21.62
CA SER A 214 -14.57 32.46 21.28
C SER A 214 -15.20 33.13 20.03
N THR A 215 -14.85 34.37 19.77
CA THR A 215 -15.16 35.01 18.48
C THR A 215 -14.24 34.46 17.39
N PRO A 216 -14.73 34.30 16.14
CA PRO A 216 -13.88 33.95 15.01
C PRO A 216 -12.70 34.89 14.85
N ARG A 217 -11.52 34.37 14.64
CA ARG A 217 -10.30 35.15 14.40
C ARG A 217 -9.70 34.74 13.07
N ASP A 218 -9.17 35.69 12.33
CA ASP A 218 -8.43 35.41 11.12
C ASP A 218 -7.11 34.74 11.47
N LEU A 219 -6.67 33.82 10.57
CA LEU A 219 -5.37 33.18 10.62
C LEU A 219 -4.45 33.76 9.52
N PRO A 220 -3.91 34.96 9.69
CA PRO A 220 -3.09 35.62 8.68
C PRO A 220 -1.80 34.86 8.37
N GLN A 221 -1.38 33.98 9.28
CA GLN A 221 -0.19 33.14 9.12
C GLN A 221 -0.27 32.21 7.90
N LEU A 222 -1.49 31.87 7.42
CA LEU A 222 -1.69 30.95 6.33
C LEU A 222 -1.58 31.57 4.94
N GLY A 223 -1.44 32.89 4.88
CA GLY A 223 -1.33 33.66 3.64
C GLY A 223 -2.60 33.65 2.79
N GLU A 224 -2.54 34.31 1.64
CA GLU A 224 -3.70 34.59 0.78
C GLU A 224 -3.91 33.54 -0.34
N LYS A 225 -3.21 32.38 -0.32
CA LYS A 225 -3.33 31.37 -1.36
C LYS A 225 -4.10 30.14 -0.88
N PRO A 226 -4.87 29.48 -1.77
CA PRO A 226 -5.61 28.28 -1.42
C PRO A 226 -4.67 27.18 -0.97
N LYS A 227 -4.91 26.63 0.20
CA LYS A 227 -4.14 25.53 0.77
C LYS A 227 -5.10 24.55 1.42
N LYS A 228 -4.90 23.25 1.19
CA LYS A 228 -5.54 22.26 2.06
C LYS A 228 -4.87 22.29 3.42
N VAL A 229 -5.69 22.25 4.46
CA VAL A 229 -5.25 22.36 5.85
C VAL A 229 -5.34 21.00 6.53
N ALA A 230 -4.26 20.57 7.16
CA ALA A 230 -4.30 19.55 8.20
C ALA A 230 -4.40 20.23 9.56
N PHE A 231 -5.40 19.84 10.35
CA PHE A 231 -5.67 20.38 11.68
C PHE A 231 -5.93 19.24 12.64
N ALA A 232 -5.21 19.17 13.75
CA ALA A 232 -5.28 18.08 14.71
C ALA A 232 -5.01 18.57 16.13
N ALA A 233 -5.51 17.82 17.13
CA ALA A 233 -5.16 18.01 18.53
C ALA A 233 -3.74 17.55 18.81
N HIS A 234 -3.07 18.21 19.73
CA HIS A 234 -1.76 17.78 20.23
C HIS A 234 -1.94 16.91 21.48
N PRO A 235 -1.25 15.75 21.63
CA PRO A 235 -1.41 14.86 22.78
C PRO A 235 -1.17 15.50 24.14
N LYS A 236 -0.40 16.59 24.19
CA LYS A 236 -0.14 17.40 25.41
C LYS A 236 -1.02 18.65 25.51
N GLY A 237 -2.15 18.64 24.81
CA GLY A 237 -3.12 19.74 24.75
C GLY A 237 -2.81 20.83 23.73
N GLY A 238 -3.86 21.52 23.28
CA GLY A 238 -3.85 22.47 22.20
C GLY A 238 -3.87 21.84 20.82
N PHE A 239 -3.48 22.62 19.79
CA PHE A 239 -3.70 22.24 18.39
C PHE A 239 -2.48 22.44 17.52
N HIS A 240 -2.42 21.69 16.42
CA HIS A 240 -1.50 21.88 15.31
C HIS A 240 -2.22 22.25 14.04
N LEU A 241 -1.53 22.99 13.21
CA LEU A 241 -1.99 23.41 11.92
C LEU A 241 -0.85 23.27 10.91
N LEU A 242 -1.13 22.64 9.77
CA LEU A 242 -0.24 22.60 8.61
C LEU A 242 -1.00 23.04 7.38
N ALA A 243 -0.53 24.07 6.71
CA ALA A 243 -1.12 24.59 5.49
C ALA A 243 -0.04 24.90 4.46
N GLY A 244 0.04 24.07 3.43
CA GLY A 244 0.96 24.28 2.33
C GLY A 244 2.45 24.27 2.66
N GLY A 245 2.84 23.80 3.83
CA GLY A 245 4.21 23.81 4.33
C GLY A 245 4.43 24.74 5.51
N ASP A 246 3.49 25.62 5.76
CA ASP A 246 3.47 26.50 6.92
C ASP A 246 2.85 25.73 8.11
N TYR A 247 3.62 25.52 9.13
CA TYR A 247 3.20 24.87 10.37
C TYR A 247 3.07 25.89 11.50
N ALA A 248 2.00 25.79 12.26
CA ALA A 248 1.83 26.54 13.49
C ALA A 248 1.30 25.65 14.61
N ARG A 249 1.63 25.97 15.84
CA ARG A 249 1.12 25.29 17.03
C ARG A 249 0.45 26.30 17.96
N LYS A 250 -0.72 25.93 18.48
CA LYS A 250 -1.37 26.62 19.59
C LYS A 250 -1.23 25.74 20.84
N ALA A 251 -0.52 26.21 21.84
CA ALA A 251 -0.39 25.48 23.09
C ALA A 251 -1.72 25.49 23.87
N ALA A 252 -1.95 24.50 24.71
CA ALA A 252 -3.12 24.46 25.59
C ALA A 252 -3.23 25.75 26.41
N GLY A 253 -4.41 26.36 26.42
CA GLY A 253 -4.69 27.61 27.16
C GLY A 253 -4.01 28.86 26.61
N ALA A 254 -3.20 28.77 25.55
CA ALA A 254 -2.61 29.96 24.95
C ALA A 254 -3.67 30.79 24.25
N ALA A 255 -3.59 32.13 24.35
CA ALA A 255 -4.49 33.03 23.66
C ALA A 255 -4.25 33.04 22.16
N GLU A 256 -2.98 32.92 21.74
CA GLU A 256 -2.56 33.10 20.35
C GLU A 256 -1.84 31.86 19.82
N TRP A 257 -1.82 31.73 18.49
CA TRP A 257 -0.98 30.76 17.79
C TRP A 257 0.48 31.14 17.88
N GLY A 258 1.35 30.15 17.97
CA GLY A 258 2.80 30.35 17.88
C GLY A 258 3.25 30.83 16.49
N ALA A 259 4.52 31.17 16.40
CA ALA A 259 5.12 31.57 15.13
C ALA A 259 5.02 30.46 14.08
N VAL A 260 4.92 30.87 12.82
CA VAL A 260 4.92 29.94 11.69
C VAL A 260 6.31 29.36 11.48
N GLU A 261 6.40 28.04 11.39
CA GLU A 261 7.61 27.28 11.09
C GLU A 261 7.48 26.64 9.69
N GLN A 262 8.56 26.63 8.92
CA GLN A 262 8.58 25.99 7.61
C GLN A 262 8.95 24.51 7.75
N THR A 263 8.12 23.62 7.24
CA THR A 263 8.36 22.17 7.27
C THR A 263 9.23 21.69 6.12
N GLY A 264 9.33 22.48 5.04
CA GLY A 264 10.02 22.09 3.80
C GLY A 264 9.24 21.07 2.96
N VAL A 265 8.11 20.54 3.44
CA VAL A 265 7.13 19.82 2.62
C VAL A 265 5.98 20.78 2.33
N GLY A 266 5.71 21.00 1.06
CA GLY A 266 4.66 21.91 0.63
C GLY A 266 3.39 21.17 0.25
N ALA A 267 2.28 21.91 0.16
CA ALA A 267 1.14 21.46 -0.59
C ALA A 267 1.26 21.96 -2.03
N ARG A 268 0.91 21.15 -2.99
CA ARG A 268 0.33 21.66 -4.23
C ARG A 268 -1.00 22.30 -3.89
N ALA A 269 -1.43 23.28 -4.66
CA ALA A 269 -2.66 24.01 -4.41
C ALA A 269 -3.89 23.13 -4.10
N TYR A 270 -3.86 21.86 -4.51
CA TYR A 270 -4.97 20.89 -4.33
C TYR A 270 -4.53 19.52 -3.77
N ALA A 271 -3.25 19.32 -3.47
CA ALA A 271 -2.77 18.04 -2.93
C ALA A 271 -2.81 18.08 -1.39
N PRO A 272 -3.25 16.99 -0.74
CA PRO A 272 -3.23 16.93 0.71
C PRO A 272 -1.79 16.96 1.23
N ALA A 273 -1.61 17.63 2.35
CA ALA A 273 -0.49 17.39 3.25
C ALA A 273 -1.06 16.71 4.50
N GLU A 274 -0.35 15.73 5.00
CA GLU A 274 -0.75 15.00 6.21
C GLU A 274 0.09 15.46 7.40
N LEU A 275 -0.56 15.61 8.54
CA LEU A 275 0.09 15.92 9.80
C LEU A 275 -0.18 14.75 10.74
N VAL A 276 0.87 14.06 11.10
CA VAL A 276 0.77 12.87 11.97
C VAL A 276 1.49 13.16 13.28
N THR A 277 0.80 12.92 14.38
CA THR A 277 1.36 13.08 15.71
C THR A 277 1.48 11.72 16.40
N THR A 278 2.63 11.42 16.93
CA THR A 278 2.86 10.20 17.71
C THR A 278 2.42 10.39 19.16
N PRO A 279 2.19 9.32 19.93
CA PRO A 279 1.84 9.41 21.36
C PRO A 279 2.84 10.23 22.19
N ASP A 280 4.13 10.19 21.83
CA ASP A 280 5.18 10.95 22.52
C ASP A 280 5.15 12.46 22.19
N GLY A 281 4.33 12.85 21.22
CA GLY A 281 4.16 14.23 20.77
C GLY A 281 5.16 14.65 19.69
N ASP A 282 5.85 13.72 19.07
CA ASP A 282 6.60 13.96 17.83
C ASP A 282 5.60 14.22 16.70
N VAL A 283 5.92 15.17 15.83
CA VAL A 283 5.05 15.57 14.73
C VAL A 283 5.77 15.31 13.42
N THR A 284 5.13 14.58 12.52
CA THR A 284 5.63 14.38 11.16
C THR A 284 4.69 15.03 10.15
N ALA A 285 5.24 15.93 9.36
CA ALA A 285 4.58 16.50 8.20
C ALA A 285 4.96 15.68 6.97
N VAL A 286 3.96 15.24 6.21
CA VAL A 286 4.12 14.50 4.96
C VAL A 286 3.43 15.27 3.85
N GLY A 287 4.13 15.51 2.76
CA GLY A 287 3.57 16.32 1.67
C GLY A 287 4.49 16.34 0.46
N PHE A 288 4.25 17.27 -0.45
CA PHE A 288 5.01 17.35 -1.69
C PHE A 288 6.21 18.28 -1.60
N ILE A 289 7.31 17.87 -2.21
CA ILE A 289 8.49 18.69 -2.47
C ILE A 289 8.49 19.00 -3.98
N GLY A 290 8.07 20.22 -4.36
CA GLY A 290 7.93 20.58 -5.78
C GLY A 290 6.71 19.91 -6.44
N LYS A 291 6.85 19.46 -7.69
CA LYS A 291 5.69 19.11 -8.54
C LYS A 291 5.05 17.76 -8.24
N ASP A 292 5.82 16.71 -7.95
CA ASP A 292 5.34 15.33 -7.88
C ASP A 292 6.23 14.41 -7.01
N THR A 293 7.08 14.99 -6.19
CA THR A 293 7.93 14.26 -5.24
C THR A 293 7.33 14.38 -3.85
N VAL A 294 7.06 13.25 -3.21
CA VAL A 294 6.64 13.21 -1.80
C VAL A 294 7.85 13.24 -0.88
N GLY A 295 7.71 13.95 0.23
CA GLY A 295 8.70 14.01 1.29
C GLY A 295 8.07 14.04 2.67
N ALA A 296 8.91 13.87 3.68
CA ALA A 296 8.53 13.97 5.07
C ALA A 296 9.55 14.83 5.85
N ALA A 297 9.05 15.53 6.85
CA ALA A 297 9.86 16.23 7.83
C ALA A 297 9.35 15.88 9.23
N ASN A 298 10.26 15.66 10.18
CA ASN A 298 9.91 15.34 11.55
C ASN A 298 10.31 16.49 12.50
N ARG A 299 9.43 16.74 13.47
CA ARG A 299 9.60 17.71 14.56
C ARG A 299 9.54 16.98 15.89
N PRO A 300 10.69 16.50 16.40
CA PRO A 300 10.71 15.81 17.69
C PRO A 300 10.21 16.71 18.82
N ALA A 301 9.35 16.17 19.67
CA ALA A 301 8.78 16.90 20.81
C ALA A 301 9.84 17.50 21.75
N ARG A 302 10.98 16.81 21.88
CA ARG A 302 12.10 17.24 22.73
C ARG A 302 12.91 18.40 22.13
N LYS A 303 13.03 18.47 20.80
CA LYS A 303 13.79 19.51 20.10
C LYS A 303 12.95 20.74 19.81
N GLY A 304 11.65 20.55 19.57
CA GLY A 304 10.71 21.64 19.29
C GLY A 304 10.96 22.39 17.97
N SER A 305 11.76 21.81 17.07
CA SER A 305 12.05 22.38 15.73
C SER A 305 12.05 21.29 14.67
N TRP A 306 11.75 21.68 13.44
CA TRP A 306 11.75 20.78 12.29
C TRP A 306 13.16 20.31 11.91
N GLY A 307 13.27 19.03 11.64
CA GLY A 307 14.46 18.44 11.02
C GLY A 307 14.50 18.68 9.51
N ALA A 308 15.56 18.19 8.87
CA ALA A 308 15.69 18.29 7.43
C ALA A 308 14.60 17.47 6.73
N THR A 309 14.01 18.02 5.66
CA THR A 309 13.04 17.31 4.83
C THR A 309 13.73 16.17 4.07
N ARG A 310 13.17 14.98 4.15
CA ARG A 310 13.62 13.78 3.44
C ARG A 310 12.71 13.49 2.26
N LYS A 311 13.31 13.23 1.10
CA LYS A 311 12.59 12.76 -0.08
C LYS A 311 12.19 11.29 0.10
N LEU A 312 10.94 10.96 -0.14
CA LEU A 312 10.42 9.59 -0.11
C LEU A 312 10.37 9.00 -1.52
N ALA A 313 9.64 9.62 -2.43
CA ALA A 313 9.48 9.12 -3.79
C ALA A 313 9.18 10.23 -4.79
N PRO A 314 9.73 10.15 -6.03
CA PRO A 314 9.31 10.98 -7.14
C PRO A 314 8.07 10.40 -7.84
N TYR A 315 7.42 11.21 -8.67
CA TYR A 315 6.31 10.83 -9.56
C TYR A 315 5.08 10.26 -8.83
N VAL A 316 4.72 10.85 -7.71
CA VAL A 316 3.56 10.45 -6.91
C VAL A 316 2.30 11.16 -7.41
N ASP A 317 1.18 10.41 -7.43
CA ASP A 317 -0.13 10.97 -7.74
C ASP A 317 -0.63 11.83 -6.57
N ALA A 318 -1.10 13.03 -6.88
CA ALA A 318 -1.42 14.04 -5.87
C ALA A 318 -2.54 13.62 -4.88
N ASP A 319 -3.48 12.80 -5.34
CA ASP A 319 -4.66 12.42 -4.56
C ASP A 319 -4.48 11.10 -3.79
N SER A 320 -3.24 10.58 -3.72
CA SER A 320 -2.97 9.23 -3.21
C SER A 320 -2.19 9.21 -1.90
N LEU A 321 -1.92 10.37 -1.32
CA LEU A 321 -1.13 10.46 -0.10
C LEU A 321 -1.98 10.12 1.13
N GLY A 322 -1.45 9.23 1.98
CA GLY A 322 -1.98 8.94 3.31
C GLY A 322 -0.84 8.74 4.29
N ALA A 323 -1.06 9.07 5.55
CA ALA A 323 -0.08 8.82 6.60
C ALA A 323 -0.75 8.46 7.94
N ALA A 324 -0.12 7.58 8.72
CA ALA A 324 -0.60 7.20 10.04
C ALA A 324 0.58 6.90 10.97
N ALA A 325 0.44 7.27 12.24
CA ALA A 325 1.41 6.89 13.27
C ALA A 325 1.26 5.40 13.62
N THR A 326 2.38 4.78 13.93
CA THR A 326 2.46 3.43 14.49
C THR A 326 2.60 3.49 16.01
N GLY A 327 2.27 2.41 16.71
CA GLY A 327 2.32 2.37 18.17
C GLY A 327 3.74 2.52 18.77
N ASP A 328 4.77 2.24 17.97
CA ASP A 328 6.18 2.40 18.32
C ASP A 328 6.75 3.78 17.98
N GLY A 329 5.90 4.71 17.51
CA GLY A 329 6.29 6.10 17.25
C GLY A 329 6.84 6.36 15.86
N ALA A 330 6.86 5.38 14.97
CA ALA A 330 7.15 5.60 13.55
C ALA A 330 5.91 6.13 12.81
N VAL A 331 6.09 6.59 11.58
CA VAL A 331 4.99 7.01 10.69
C VAL A 331 5.05 6.19 9.42
N VAL A 332 3.93 5.61 9.04
CA VAL A 332 3.80 4.95 7.74
C VAL A 332 3.11 5.88 6.77
N VAL A 333 3.76 6.07 5.64
CA VAL A 333 3.28 6.89 4.52
C VAL A 333 2.89 5.98 3.38
N THR A 334 1.70 6.16 2.82
CA THR A 334 1.25 5.46 1.62
C THR A 334 1.05 6.44 0.47
N TYR A 335 1.38 5.99 -0.73
CA TYR A 335 1.23 6.80 -1.94
C TYR A 335 1.16 5.92 -3.18
N THR A 336 0.57 6.45 -4.26
CA THR A 336 0.59 5.83 -5.58
C THR A 336 1.71 6.44 -6.41
N GLN A 337 2.70 5.63 -6.77
CA GLN A 337 3.86 6.05 -7.56
C GLN A 337 3.69 5.64 -9.02
N ARG A 338 3.89 6.60 -9.94
CA ARG A 338 3.89 6.34 -11.38
C ARG A 338 5.23 5.77 -11.82
N ARG A 339 5.18 4.73 -12.62
CA ARG A 339 6.33 4.16 -13.32
C ARG A 339 6.28 4.59 -14.78
N PHE A 340 7.41 5.07 -15.29
CA PHE A 340 7.52 5.59 -16.64
C PHE A 340 8.44 4.71 -17.48
N GLU A 341 8.06 4.54 -18.75
CA GLU A 341 8.91 4.00 -19.81
C GLU A 341 8.74 4.86 -21.06
N LEU A 342 9.85 5.22 -21.69
CA LEU A 342 9.86 6.09 -22.86
C LEU A 342 8.99 7.35 -22.68
N GLY A 343 8.97 7.92 -21.49
CA GLY A 343 8.20 9.12 -21.16
C GLY A 343 6.71 8.91 -20.94
N ARG A 344 6.20 7.67 -20.99
CA ARG A 344 4.79 7.34 -20.74
C ARG A 344 4.62 6.59 -19.44
N THR A 345 3.53 6.87 -18.69
CA THR A 345 3.18 6.08 -17.52
C THR A 345 2.73 4.69 -17.97
N VAL A 346 3.48 3.66 -17.58
CA VAL A 346 3.17 2.25 -17.90
C VAL A 346 2.49 1.54 -16.77
N ARG A 347 2.73 1.98 -15.52
CA ARG A 347 2.18 1.36 -14.32
C ARG A 347 2.05 2.38 -13.19
N ARG A 348 1.14 2.11 -12.27
CA ARG A 348 1.03 2.78 -10.97
C ARG A 348 1.14 1.75 -9.87
N ASP A 349 2.05 1.98 -8.93
CA ASP A 349 2.25 1.12 -7.77
C ASP A 349 1.71 1.81 -6.53
N PHE A 350 0.92 1.09 -5.73
CA PHE A 350 0.57 1.54 -4.40
C PHE A 350 1.67 1.11 -3.42
N VAL A 351 2.25 2.06 -2.74
CA VAL A 351 3.48 1.89 -1.97
C VAL A 351 3.26 2.31 -0.52
N ALA A 352 3.84 1.58 0.42
CA ALA A 352 3.99 2.00 1.80
C ALA A 352 5.47 2.18 2.15
N GLN A 353 5.77 3.22 2.95
CA GLN A 353 7.11 3.50 3.41
C GLN A 353 7.07 3.98 4.86
N THR A 354 7.87 3.36 5.72
CA THR A 354 8.00 3.80 7.12
C THR A 354 9.00 4.93 7.22
N VAL A 355 8.68 5.92 8.05
CA VAL A 355 9.55 7.04 8.41
C VAL A 355 9.73 7.01 9.92
N GLU A 356 10.94 6.79 10.38
CA GLU A 356 11.28 6.71 11.80
C GLU A 356 12.24 7.84 12.15
N GLY A 357 11.87 8.67 13.14
CA GLY A 357 12.69 9.84 13.53
C GLY A 357 13.00 10.82 12.37
N GLY A 358 12.24 10.78 11.29
CA GLY A 358 12.48 11.56 10.08
C GLY A 358 13.27 10.83 8.99
N ASP A 359 13.86 9.69 9.25
CA ASP A 359 14.60 8.91 8.26
C ASP A 359 13.69 7.85 7.60
N PRO A 360 13.60 7.85 6.25
CA PRO A 360 12.75 6.92 5.54
C PRO A 360 13.40 5.54 5.41
N ALA A 361 12.64 4.50 5.74
CA ALA A 361 12.99 3.13 5.40
C ALA A 361 12.85 2.88 3.88
N LYS A 362 13.29 1.72 3.41
CA LYS A 362 13.08 1.31 2.01
C LYS A 362 11.58 1.24 1.68
N PRO A 363 11.13 1.79 0.55
CA PRO A 363 9.72 1.71 0.15
C PRO A 363 9.31 0.28 -0.16
N ARG A 364 8.08 -0.07 0.18
CA ARG A 364 7.47 -1.36 -0.08
C ARG A 364 6.26 -1.21 -0.99
N THR A 365 6.26 -1.92 -2.12
CA THR A 365 5.10 -2.00 -2.99
C THR A 365 4.04 -2.91 -2.38
N LEU A 366 2.82 -2.42 -2.24
CA LEU A 366 1.67 -3.16 -1.70
C LEU A 366 0.74 -3.66 -2.80
N SER A 367 0.72 -3.01 -3.96
CA SER A 367 -0.13 -3.44 -5.07
C SER A 367 0.44 -4.67 -5.75
N ALA A 368 -0.41 -5.65 -5.99
CA ALA A 368 -0.10 -6.73 -6.91
C ALA A 368 0.02 -6.20 -8.35
N LEU A 369 0.76 -6.93 -9.19
CA LEU A 369 0.89 -6.57 -10.59
C LEU A 369 -0.46 -6.72 -11.31
N THR A 370 -0.97 -5.63 -11.83
CA THR A 370 -2.11 -5.64 -12.73
C THR A 370 -1.79 -4.79 -13.96
N LYS A 371 -2.43 -5.07 -15.09
CA LYS A 371 -2.39 -4.20 -16.28
C LYS A 371 -3.02 -2.83 -16.02
N TYR A 372 -3.69 -2.69 -14.89
CA TYR A 372 -4.57 -1.58 -14.56
C TYR A 372 -3.95 -0.72 -13.48
N SER A 373 -4.17 0.58 -13.57
CA SER A 373 -3.67 1.52 -12.57
C SER A 373 -4.34 1.28 -11.21
N THR A 374 -3.54 1.31 -10.15
CA THR A 374 -4.07 1.42 -8.79
C THR A 374 -4.74 2.78 -8.60
N SER A 375 -5.84 2.80 -7.89
CA SER A 375 -6.45 4.05 -7.42
C SER A 375 -5.81 4.47 -6.08
N ALA A 376 -6.16 5.67 -5.63
CA ALA A 376 -5.77 6.16 -4.31
C ALA A 376 -6.08 5.14 -3.21
N GLY A 377 -5.17 5.00 -2.27
CA GLY A 377 -5.31 4.15 -1.09
C GLY A 377 -5.30 4.98 0.20
N LEU A 378 -5.76 4.37 1.26
CA LEU A 378 -5.77 4.94 2.60
C LEU A 378 -4.95 4.09 3.54
N VAL A 379 -4.42 4.70 4.60
CA VAL A 379 -3.71 4.00 5.66
C VAL A 379 -4.28 4.39 7.02
N ALA A 380 -4.37 3.41 7.91
CA ALA A 380 -4.68 3.61 9.33
C ALA A 380 -3.80 2.66 10.15
N ALA A 381 -3.56 2.97 11.41
CA ALA A 381 -2.85 2.06 12.31
C ALA A 381 -3.84 1.21 13.12
N ASP A 382 -3.51 -0.06 13.37
CA ASP A 382 -4.24 -0.92 14.31
C ASP A 382 -3.74 -0.71 15.77
N ASP A 383 -4.30 -1.46 16.73
CA ASP A 383 -3.97 -1.38 18.17
C ASP A 383 -2.52 -1.73 18.53
N LYS A 384 -1.85 -2.47 17.67
CA LYS A 384 -0.43 -2.80 17.82
C LYS A 384 0.45 -1.81 17.04
N GLY A 385 -0.15 -0.69 16.62
CA GLY A 385 0.50 0.30 15.81
C GLY A 385 0.90 -0.21 14.42
N ARG A 386 0.31 -1.34 13.96
CA ARG A 386 0.62 -1.87 12.64
C ARG A 386 -0.24 -1.17 11.60
N PRO A 387 0.36 -0.57 10.58
CA PRO A 387 -0.43 0.09 9.56
C PRO A 387 -1.25 -0.90 8.76
N VAL A 388 -2.49 -0.55 8.54
CA VAL A 388 -3.42 -1.23 7.63
C VAL A 388 -3.64 -0.31 6.45
N ALA A 389 -3.15 -0.72 5.30
CA ALA A 389 -3.38 -0.02 4.05
C ALA A 389 -4.55 -0.66 3.29
N VAL A 390 -5.39 0.18 2.70
CA VAL A 390 -6.46 -0.25 1.78
C VAL A 390 -6.34 0.54 0.50
N TRP A 391 -6.46 -0.16 -0.61
CA TRP A 391 -6.48 0.48 -1.93
C TRP A 391 -7.48 -0.22 -2.84
N ALA A 392 -7.91 0.49 -3.87
CA ALA A 392 -8.74 -0.09 -4.93
C ALA A 392 -7.88 -0.30 -6.17
N GLN A 393 -8.01 -1.45 -6.79
CA GLN A 393 -7.39 -1.74 -8.07
C GLN A 393 -8.35 -2.53 -8.95
N HIS A 394 -8.10 -2.53 -10.25
CA HIS A 394 -8.81 -3.39 -11.17
C HIS A 394 -8.20 -4.78 -11.12
N THR A 395 -9.03 -5.79 -11.06
CA THR A 395 -8.63 -7.18 -11.20
C THR A 395 -8.34 -7.52 -12.66
N VAL A 396 -7.73 -8.66 -12.92
CA VAL A 396 -7.33 -9.08 -14.27
C VAL A 396 -8.53 -9.22 -15.21
N ASP A 397 -9.69 -9.56 -14.68
CA ASP A 397 -10.98 -9.64 -15.39
C ASP A 397 -11.67 -8.27 -15.58
N GLY A 398 -10.99 -7.17 -15.20
CA GLY A 398 -11.48 -5.80 -15.36
C GLY A 398 -12.43 -5.34 -14.26
N LYS A 399 -12.75 -6.17 -13.27
CA LYS A 399 -13.55 -5.75 -12.13
C LYS A 399 -12.73 -4.89 -11.17
N ARG A 400 -13.38 -3.99 -10.46
CA ARG A 400 -12.77 -3.25 -9.36
C ARG A 400 -12.82 -4.07 -8.07
N GLY A 401 -11.67 -4.28 -7.44
CA GLY A 401 -11.55 -4.87 -6.11
C GLY A 401 -10.99 -3.88 -5.10
N ALA A 402 -11.41 -4.00 -3.85
CA ALA A 402 -10.76 -3.34 -2.72
C ALA A 402 -9.81 -4.33 -2.04
N TYR A 403 -8.60 -3.90 -1.80
CA TYR A 403 -7.52 -4.72 -1.24
C TYR A 403 -7.03 -4.14 0.06
N THR A 404 -6.59 -5.01 0.96
CA THR A 404 -5.98 -4.59 2.22
C THR A 404 -4.65 -5.29 2.43
N ALA A 405 -3.69 -4.56 3.01
CA ALA A 405 -2.47 -5.15 3.54
C ALA A 405 -2.18 -4.55 4.91
N THR A 406 -1.81 -5.41 5.86
CA THR A 406 -1.15 -4.97 7.07
C THR A 406 0.32 -4.82 6.78
N THR A 407 0.92 -3.69 7.07
CA THR A 407 2.33 -3.43 6.76
C THR A 407 3.29 -3.94 7.80
N GLY A 408 2.80 -4.51 8.91
CA GLY A 408 3.61 -5.26 9.86
C GLY A 408 3.88 -6.66 9.35
N THR A 409 5.01 -6.91 8.77
CA THR A 409 5.45 -8.20 8.25
C THR A 409 4.51 -8.82 7.19
N ARG A 410 4.68 -8.41 5.93
CA ARG A 410 4.28 -9.26 4.82
C ARG A 410 4.88 -10.64 5.08
N ALA A 411 4.11 -11.71 4.95
CA ALA A 411 4.67 -13.04 4.92
C ALA A 411 5.83 -13.09 3.90
N LYS A 412 6.84 -13.91 4.15
CA LYS A 412 7.86 -14.16 3.12
C LYS A 412 7.13 -14.49 1.81
N PRO A 413 7.59 -14.00 0.64
CA PRO A 413 6.96 -14.36 -0.61
C PRO A 413 6.93 -15.88 -0.72
N LYS A 414 5.82 -16.43 -1.16
CA LYS A 414 5.79 -17.85 -1.51
C LYS A 414 6.78 -18.10 -2.64
N TRP A 415 7.34 -19.28 -2.65
CA TRP A 415 8.25 -19.71 -3.69
C TRP A 415 7.59 -19.61 -5.06
N HIS A 416 8.23 -18.93 -6.01
CA HIS A 416 7.73 -18.63 -7.36
C HIS A 416 6.47 -17.71 -7.44
N ASP A 417 5.96 -17.17 -6.34
CA ASP A 417 4.86 -16.19 -6.38
C ASP A 417 5.42 -14.81 -6.77
N TYR A 418 5.50 -14.53 -8.06
CA TYR A 418 5.96 -13.24 -8.61
C TYR A 418 4.85 -12.22 -8.66
N ALA A 419 3.61 -12.66 -8.87
CA ALA A 419 2.44 -11.79 -8.95
C ALA A 419 1.92 -11.35 -7.59
N ASP A 420 2.37 -12.00 -6.50
CA ASP A 420 1.89 -11.78 -5.13
C ASP A 420 0.38 -12.10 -4.98
N ASP A 421 -0.05 -13.15 -5.67
CA ASP A 421 -1.42 -13.65 -5.64
C ASP A 421 -1.57 -14.92 -4.80
N SER A 422 -0.50 -15.33 -4.11
CA SER A 422 -0.39 -16.53 -3.27
C SER A 422 -0.30 -17.85 -4.05
N ARG A 423 -0.07 -17.79 -5.35
CA ARG A 423 0.18 -18.97 -6.22
C ARG A 423 1.58 -18.97 -6.79
N GLY A 424 2.02 -20.12 -7.22
CA GLY A 424 3.27 -20.23 -7.96
C GLY A 424 3.09 -19.81 -9.41
N ASP A 425 4.04 -19.03 -9.91
CA ASP A 425 4.04 -18.48 -11.26
C ASP A 425 5.10 -19.13 -12.14
N VAL A 426 4.92 -19.05 -13.45
CA VAL A 426 5.90 -19.51 -14.43
C VAL A 426 6.52 -18.30 -15.14
N VAL A 427 7.83 -18.15 -15.02
CA VAL A 427 8.61 -17.13 -15.72
C VAL A 427 9.40 -17.78 -16.84
N GLY A 428 9.46 -17.15 -17.99
CA GLY A 428 10.27 -17.68 -19.10
C GLY A 428 10.43 -16.70 -20.23
N LEU A 429 11.07 -17.17 -21.32
CA LEU A 429 11.27 -16.44 -22.54
C LEU A 429 10.36 -16.97 -23.64
N SER A 430 9.74 -16.07 -24.38
CA SER A 430 9.03 -16.38 -25.63
C SER A 430 10.00 -16.51 -26.79
N PHE A 431 9.56 -17.06 -27.93
CA PHE A 431 10.33 -17.04 -29.17
C PHE A 431 10.56 -15.63 -29.74
N SER A 432 9.77 -14.65 -29.30
CA SER A 432 10.02 -13.24 -29.60
C SER A 432 11.08 -12.62 -28.69
N ALA A 433 11.77 -13.42 -27.88
CA ALA A 433 12.79 -12.99 -26.93
C ALA A 433 12.29 -12.01 -25.84
N SER A 434 10.99 -12.00 -25.60
CA SER A 434 10.38 -11.25 -24.49
C SER A 434 10.29 -12.14 -23.26
N MET A 435 10.60 -11.56 -22.09
CA MET A 435 10.34 -12.25 -20.83
C MET A 435 8.85 -12.19 -20.52
N LYS A 436 8.29 -13.31 -20.08
CA LYS A 436 6.87 -13.47 -19.80
C LYS A 436 6.66 -14.06 -18.42
N LEU A 437 5.56 -13.65 -17.77
CA LEU A 437 5.06 -14.20 -16.52
C LEU A 437 3.66 -14.77 -16.76
N TYR A 438 3.46 -16.02 -16.38
CA TYR A 438 2.15 -16.67 -16.31
C TYR A 438 1.75 -16.84 -14.85
N THR A 439 0.62 -16.27 -14.46
CA THR A 439 0.17 -16.15 -13.07
C THR A 439 -0.88 -17.18 -12.66
N GLY A 440 -1.06 -18.23 -13.41
CA GLY A 440 -2.01 -19.32 -13.09
C GLY A 440 -3.48 -19.00 -13.36
N ASP A 441 -3.94 -17.83 -13.00
CA ASP A 441 -5.35 -17.40 -13.19
C ASP A 441 -5.57 -16.53 -14.44
N ALA A 442 -4.49 -16.10 -15.08
CA ALA A 442 -4.58 -15.21 -16.22
C ALA A 442 -4.72 -15.99 -17.54
N THR A 443 -5.74 -15.68 -18.31
CA THR A 443 -5.88 -16.18 -19.68
C THR A 443 -4.80 -15.65 -20.63
N ASN A 444 -4.11 -14.57 -20.22
CA ASN A 444 -2.99 -13.96 -20.94
C ASN A 444 -1.83 -13.69 -19.99
N PRO A 445 -0.59 -14.02 -20.36
CA PRO A 445 0.56 -13.71 -19.54
C PRO A 445 0.79 -12.21 -19.46
N THR A 446 1.37 -11.78 -18.36
CA THR A 446 2.01 -10.47 -18.30
C THR A 446 3.28 -10.51 -19.13
N GLU A 447 3.40 -9.60 -20.07
CA GLU A 447 4.56 -9.54 -20.94
C GLU A 447 5.30 -8.21 -20.75
N THR A 448 6.63 -8.28 -20.84
CA THR A 448 7.46 -7.10 -20.97
C THR A 448 7.70 -6.81 -22.44
N PHE A 449 7.14 -5.71 -22.94
CA PHE A 449 7.37 -5.22 -24.29
C PHE A 449 8.41 -4.11 -24.23
N TYR A 450 9.62 -4.37 -24.71
CA TYR A 450 10.70 -3.39 -24.69
C TYR A 450 11.42 -3.30 -26.02
N ALA A 451 12.07 -2.15 -26.23
CA ALA A 451 12.92 -1.91 -27.39
C ALA A 451 14.15 -2.83 -27.44
N SER A 452 14.58 -3.38 -26.30
CA SER A 452 15.72 -4.29 -26.20
C SER A 452 15.25 -5.68 -25.82
N PRO A 453 15.06 -6.60 -26.76
CA PRO A 453 14.72 -7.98 -26.50
C PRO A 453 15.90 -8.72 -25.84
N TRP A 454 15.58 -9.77 -25.09
CA TRP A 454 16.59 -10.70 -24.60
C TRP A 454 17.20 -11.51 -25.75
N ASP A 455 18.44 -11.99 -25.58
CA ASP A 455 18.95 -13.05 -26.45
C ASP A 455 18.16 -14.36 -26.18
N ASP A 456 17.76 -15.07 -27.22
CA ASP A 456 16.94 -16.29 -27.12
C ASP A 456 17.60 -17.43 -26.34
N ARG A 457 18.94 -17.39 -26.23
CA ARG A 457 19.75 -18.35 -25.44
C ARG A 457 19.89 -17.94 -23.97
N THR A 458 19.31 -16.83 -23.57
CA THR A 458 19.30 -16.40 -22.17
C THR A 458 18.60 -17.43 -21.30
N ARG A 459 19.10 -17.61 -20.07
CA ARG A 459 18.49 -18.47 -19.05
C ARG A 459 17.97 -17.63 -17.90
N VAL A 460 16.71 -17.81 -17.60
CA VAL A 460 16.04 -17.17 -16.45
C VAL A 460 16.01 -18.20 -15.32
N VAL A 461 16.43 -17.77 -14.14
CA VAL A 461 16.45 -18.59 -12.93
C VAL A 461 15.64 -17.84 -11.87
N PRO A 462 14.42 -18.29 -11.57
CA PRO A 462 13.67 -17.82 -10.42
C PRO A 462 14.50 -17.95 -9.14
N PHE A 463 14.60 -16.88 -8.35
CA PHE A 463 15.61 -16.85 -7.30
C PHE A 463 15.05 -16.68 -5.88
N GLY A 464 13.91 -16.04 -5.73
CA GLY A 464 13.35 -15.64 -4.44
C GLY A 464 13.79 -14.24 -4.03
N ASP A 465 13.40 -13.78 -2.85
CA ASP A 465 13.66 -12.43 -2.34
C ASP A 465 15.13 -12.26 -1.91
N ALA A 466 15.94 -11.66 -2.75
CA ALA A 466 17.38 -11.45 -2.49
C ALA A 466 17.68 -10.13 -1.80
N ASP A 467 16.84 -9.12 -1.95
CA ASP A 467 17.11 -7.78 -1.40
C ASP A 467 16.27 -7.42 -0.18
N GLY A 468 15.37 -8.31 0.25
CA GLY A 468 14.56 -8.18 1.45
C GLY A 468 13.30 -7.32 1.25
N ASP A 469 12.93 -6.99 0.00
CA ASP A 469 11.73 -6.22 -0.30
C ASP A 469 10.45 -7.07 -0.34
N ARG A 470 10.63 -8.41 -0.20
CA ARG A 470 9.60 -9.44 -0.19
C ARG A 470 8.90 -9.66 -1.54
N CYS A 471 9.56 -9.31 -2.62
CA CYS A 471 9.22 -9.74 -3.95
C CYS A 471 10.22 -10.82 -4.41
N ASN A 472 9.77 -11.75 -5.23
CA ASN A 472 10.69 -12.73 -5.80
C ASN A 472 11.55 -12.07 -6.88
N ASP A 473 12.85 -12.38 -6.84
CA ASP A 473 13.88 -11.84 -7.73
C ASP A 473 14.30 -12.86 -8.79
N LEU A 474 15.07 -12.40 -9.75
CA LEU A 474 15.50 -13.22 -10.88
C LEU A 474 17.02 -13.16 -11.07
N VAL A 475 17.64 -14.32 -11.21
CA VAL A 475 18.98 -14.41 -11.79
C VAL A 475 18.85 -14.69 -13.29
N VAL A 476 19.44 -13.85 -14.11
CA VAL A 476 19.43 -14.00 -15.57
C VAL A 476 20.85 -14.24 -16.04
N ARG A 477 21.10 -15.36 -16.73
CA ARG A 477 22.40 -15.66 -17.35
C ARG A 477 22.33 -15.43 -18.85
N LEU A 478 23.16 -14.55 -19.35
CA LEU A 478 23.33 -14.25 -20.75
C LEU A 478 24.17 -15.34 -21.45
N PRO A 479 24.07 -15.50 -22.78
CA PRO A 479 24.80 -16.50 -23.55
C PRO A 479 26.32 -16.45 -23.39
N GLY A 480 26.87 -15.25 -23.16
CA GLY A 480 28.31 -15.05 -22.90
C GLY A 480 28.79 -15.44 -21.52
N GLY A 481 27.91 -16.01 -20.68
CA GLY A 481 28.25 -16.43 -19.31
C GLY A 481 28.16 -15.33 -18.25
N GLU A 482 27.79 -14.12 -18.61
CA GLU A 482 27.46 -13.07 -17.64
C GLU A 482 26.15 -13.42 -16.94
N ALA A 483 26.14 -13.37 -15.61
CA ALA A 483 24.94 -13.53 -14.83
C ALA A 483 24.61 -12.20 -14.11
N ARG A 484 23.33 -11.86 -14.06
CA ARG A 484 22.79 -10.66 -13.50
C ARG A 484 21.68 -10.97 -12.50
N LEU A 485 21.71 -10.33 -11.34
CA LEU A 485 20.60 -10.34 -10.39
C LEU A 485 19.73 -9.11 -10.64
N TYR A 486 18.48 -9.34 -10.96
CA TYR A 486 17.45 -8.33 -11.08
C TYR A 486 16.52 -8.43 -9.88
N THR A 487 16.23 -7.28 -9.27
CA THR A 487 15.32 -7.15 -8.13
C THR A 487 14.10 -6.32 -8.55
N PRO A 488 13.21 -6.90 -9.36
CA PRO A 488 12.00 -6.21 -9.78
C PRO A 488 11.04 -6.07 -8.59
N VAL A 489 10.21 -5.05 -8.61
CA VAL A 489 9.08 -4.99 -7.67
C VAL A 489 8.14 -6.17 -7.91
N CYS A 490 7.35 -6.57 -6.91
CA CYS A 490 6.40 -7.68 -7.04
C CYS A 490 5.57 -7.55 -8.31
N GLY A 491 5.55 -8.64 -9.08
CA GLY A 491 4.88 -8.73 -10.37
C GLY A 491 5.57 -7.99 -11.50
N GLY A 492 6.72 -7.38 -11.28
CA GLY A 492 7.54 -6.80 -12.32
C GLY A 492 8.42 -7.85 -12.99
N LEU A 493 8.65 -7.69 -14.29
CA LEU A 493 9.65 -8.44 -15.02
C LEU A 493 10.74 -7.49 -15.53
N PRO A 494 12.01 -7.85 -15.43
CA PRO A 494 13.08 -7.01 -15.95
C PRO A 494 13.22 -7.14 -17.46
N ASN A 495 13.80 -6.13 -18.10
CA ASN A 495 14.37 -6.19 -19.44
C ASN A 495 15.91 -6.11 -19.36
N PRO A 496 16.64 -6.29 -20.46
CA PRO A 496 18.10 -6.19 -20.45
C PRO A 496 18.66 -4.88 -19.91
N ASP A 497 17.91 -3.78 -20.04
CA ASP A 497 18.31 -2.43 -19.63
C ASP A 497 17.81 -2.05 -18.22
N SER A 498 17.00 -2.91 -17.61
CA SER A 498 16.55 -2.70 -16.22
C SER A 498 17.74 -2.69 -15.26
N PRO A 499 17.68 -1.94 -14.15
CA PRO A 499 18.74 -1.96 -13.15
C PRO A 499 19.03 -3.38 -12.68
N TYR A 500 20.30 -3.74 -12.68
CA TYR A 500 20.75 -5.06 -12.24
C TYR A 500 22.05 -4.98 -11.45
N LYS A 501 22.33 -6.06 -10.73
CA LYS A 501 23.65 -6.31 -10.11
C LYS A 501 24.35 -7.42 -10.85
N ARG A 502 25.57 -7.14 -11.32
CA ARG A 502 26.39 -8.15 -11.99
C ARG A 502 26.93 -9.11 -10.97
N LEU A 503 26.72 -10.41 -11.18
CA LEU A 503 27.34 -11.44 -10.37
C LEU A 503 28.82 -11.60 -10.78
N ALA A 504 29.71 -11.45 -9.81
CA ALA A 504 31.17 -11.20 -10.03
C ALA A 504 31.97 -12.39 -10.57
N ARG A 505 31.37 -13.30 -11.38
CA ARG A 505 32.04 -14.51 -11.85
C ARG A 505 31.64 -14.86 -13.27
N ASP A 506 32.51 -15.61 -13.96
CA ASP A 506 32.14 -16.27 -15.20
C ASP A 506 31.31 -17.53 -14.90
N TRP A 507 30.06 -17.50 -15.34
CA TRP A 507 29.09 -18.58 -15.17
C TRP A 507 28.98 -19.50 -16.40
N SER A 508 29.78 -19.28 -17.44
CA SER A 508 29.76 -20.08 -18.67
C SER A 508 30.16 -21.56 -18.46
N LYS A 509 30.94 -21.84 -17.43
CA LYS A 509 31.37 -23.20 -17.03
C LYS A 509 30.26 -24.03 -16.42
N TYR A 510 29.13 -23.44 -16.04
CA TYR A 510 27.99 -24.14 -15.46
C TYR A 510 26.95 -24.43 -16.55
N ASP A 511 26.51 -25.67 -16.68
CA ASP A 511 25.41 -26.03 -17.55
C ASP A 511 24.05 -25.82 -16.89
N THR A 512 23.97 -25.89 -15.57
CA THR A 512 22.75 -25.70 -14.79
C THR A 512 22.96 -24.64 -13.70
N LEU A 513 22.06 -23.69 -13.62
CA LEU A 513 21.87 -22.78 -12.49
C LEU A 513 20.45 -22.96 -11.99
N LEU A 514 20.27 -23.04 -10.68
CA LEU A 514 18.96 -23.17 -10.05
C LEU A 514 18.97 -22.57 -8.65
N ALA A 515 17.83 -22.16 -8.18
CA ALA A 515 17.59 -21.89 -6.77
C ALA A 515 16.46 -22.81 -6.28
N SER A 516 16.52 -23.22 -5.04
CA SER A 516 15.49 -24.05 -4.40
C SER A 516 14.95 -23.40 -3.11
N GLY A 517 15.34 -22.17 -2.84
CA GLY A 517 15.04 -21.45 -1.62
C GLY A 517 16.27 -21.32 -0.71
N ASP A 518 16.02 -21.19 0.58
CA ASP A 518 17.04 -21.06 1.61
C ASP A 518 17.65 -22.41 1.95
N GLN A 519 18.86 -22.68 1.43
CA GLN A 519 19.62 -23.90 1.67
C GLN A 519 20.50 -23.82 2.92
N THR A 520 20.76 -22.63 3.43
CA THR A 520 21.67 -22.40 4.56
C THR A 520 20.94 -22.15 5.87
N GLY A 521 19.63 -21.94 5.85
CA GLY A 521 18.80 -21.63 7.02
C GLY A 521 18.96 -20.21 7.53
N ASP A 522 19.53 -19.31 6.70
CA ASP A 522 19.74 -17.91 7.08
C ASP A 522 18.60 -16.96 6.65
N GLY A 523 17.54 -17.52 6.06
CA GLY A 523 16.34 -16.81 5.65
C GLY A 523 16.41 -16.22 4.25
N ARG A 524 17.48 -16.44 3.48
CA ARG A 524 17.71 -15.89 2.14
C ARG A 524 17.80 -16.97 1.09
N PRO A 525 17.42 -16.69 -0.16
CA PRO A 525 17.55 -17.67 -1.23
C PRO A 525 19.01 -17.88 -1.60
N ASP A 526 19.37 -19.12 -1.90
CA ASP A 526 20.72 -19.52 -2.30
C ASP A 526 20.73 -20.04 -3.75
N LEU A 527 21.88 -19.94 -4.43
CA LEU A 527 22.05 -20.38 -5.80
C LEU A 527 22.88 -21.66 -5.85
N LEU A 528 22.39 -22.65 -6.59
CA LEU A 528 23.12 -23.88 -6.90
C LEU A 528 23.59 -23.85 -8.36
N ALA A 529 24.80 -24.36 -8.59
CA ALA A 529 25.39 -24.41 -9.92
C ALA A 529 26.07 -25.74 -10.18
N ARG A 530 25.72 -26.41 -11.31
CA ARG A 530 26.38 -27.65 -11.75
C ARG A 530 27.47 -27.33 -12.76
N ASP A 531 28.69 -27.77 -12.46
CA ASP A 531 29.83 -27.61 -13.36
C ASP A 531 29.70 -28.58 -14.53
N LYS A 532 29.77 -28.07 -15.74
CA LYS A 532 29.55 -28.79 -16.99
C LYS A 532 30.59 -29.91 -17.22
N ALA A 533 31.82 -29.69 -16.85
CA ALA A 533 32.91 -30.63 -17.11
C ALA A 533 32.95 -31.76 -16.11
N THR A 534 32.67 -31.48 -14.85
CA THR A 534 32.87 -32.45 -13.74
C THR A 534 31.56 -33.00 -13.18
N GLY A 535 30.42 -32.36 -13.47
CA GLY A 535 29.15 -32.66 -12.84
C GLY A 535 29.13 -32.31 -11.34
N ASN A 536 30.10 -31.59 -10.83
CA ASN A 536 30.09 -31.15 -9.44
C ASN A 536 29.04 -30.03 -9.23
N VAL A 537 28.29 -30.15 -8.13
CA VAL A 537 27.31 -29.17 -7.74
C VAL A 537 27.88 -28.30 -6.63
N TYR A 538 27.80 -26.99 -6.83
CA TYR A 538 28.27 -25.99 -5.89
C TYR A 538 27.13 -25.16 -5.36
N LEU A 539 27.15 -24.92 -4.06
CA LEU A 539 26.31 -23.94 -3.38
C LEU A 539 27.01 -22.57 -3.38
N TYR A 540 26.28 -21.54 -3.74
CA TYR A 540 26.60 -20.12 -3.57
C TYR A 540 25.60 -19.55 -2.57
N ALA A 541 25.98 -19.51 -1.30
CA ALA A 541 25.15 -18.93 -0.26
C ALA A 541 25.06 -17.41 -0.42
N HIS A 542 23.85 -16.85 -0.33
CA HIS A 542 23.66 -15.41 -0.40
C HIS A 542 24.29 -14.72 0.81
N ASP A 543 25.00 -13.60 0.60
CA ASP A 543 25.76 -12.91 1.66
C ASP A 543 24.96 -11.83 2.40
N GLY A 544 23.73 -11.57 1.99
CA GLY A 544 22.86 -10.56 2.57
C GLY A 544 23.11 -9.12 2.09
N THR A 545 24.07 -8.91 1.17
CA THR A 545 24.40 -7.57 0.68
C THR A 545 23.50 -7.12 -0.49
N GLY A 546 22.53 -7.95 -0.90
CA GLY A 546 21.72 -7.68 -2.09
C GLY A 546 22.57 -7.44 -3.34
N GLY A 547 23.74 -8.10 -3.45
CA GLY A 547 24.67 -7.95 -4.57
C GLY A 547 25.62 -6.73 -4.49
N THR A 548 25.65 -5.98 -3.39
CA THR A 548 26.58 -4.84 -3.24
C THR A 548 27.98 -5.25 -2.77
N GLY A 549 28.16 -6.49 -2.27
CA GLY A 549 29.44 -7.01 -1.84
C GLY A 549 30.40 -7.29 -3.00
N SER A 550 31.70 -7.39 -2.70
CA SER A 550 32.78 -7.65 -3.67
C SER A 550 32.62 -8.97 -4.43
N ALA A 551 31.86 -9.93 -3.92
CA ALA A 551 31.57 -11.22 -4.53
C ALA A 551 30.25 -11.26 -5.31
N GLY A 552 29.60 -10.11 -5.58
CA GLY A 552 28.32 -10.03 -6.30
C GLY A 552 27.15 -10.59 -5.52
N GLY A 553 27.18 -10.52 -4.18
CA GLY A 553 26.10 -10.95 -3.31
C GLY A 553 26.16 -12.40 -2.84
N PHE A 554 27.26 -13.12 -3.13
CA PHE A 554 27.41 -14.50 -2.70
C PHE A 554 28.71 -14.74 -1.93
N LYS A 555 28.64 -15.59 -0.92
CA LYS A 555 29.80 -16.16 -0.21
C LYS A 555 30.63 -17.05 -1.15
N PRO A 556 31.90 -17.38 -0.82
CA PRO A 556 32.68 -18.36 -1.58
C PRO A 556 31.92 -19.69 -1.76
N ARG A 557 31.94 -20.24 -2.99
CA ARG A 557 31.20 -21.45 -3.31
C ARG A 557 31.68 -22.64 -2.49
N VAL A 558 30.75 -23.51 -2.12
CA VAL A 558 31.02 -24.78 -1.44
C VAL A 558 30.56 -25.92 -2.35
N LYS A 559 31.41 -26.93 -2.57
CA LYS A 559 31.01 -28.14 -3.29
C LYS A 559 30.12 -29.00 -2.39
N ILE A 560 28.91 -29.29 -2.84
CA ILE A 560 27.91 -30.05 -2.07
C ILE A 560 27.62 -31.42 -2.66
N ARG A 561 27.88 -31.65 -3.97
CA ARG A 561 27.76 -32.95 -4.64
C ARG A 561 28.82 -33.09 -5.73
N SER A 562 29.11 -34.34 -6.12
CA SER A 562 30.08 -34.67 -7.15
C SER A 562 29.46 -35.58 -8.23
N ALA A 563 29.97 -35.46 -9.44
CA ALA A 563 29.70 -36.37 -10.56
C ALA A 563 28.22 -36.50 -10.98
N TRP A 564 27.43 -35.40 -10.97
CA TRP A 564 26.04 -35.39 -11.40
C TRP A 564 25.86 -35.36 -12.95
N THR A 565 26.77 -35.96 -13.70
CA THR A 565 26.75 -36.06 -15.17
C THR A 565 25.66 -37.00 -15.69
N GLY A 566 25.12 -37.86 -14.82
CA GLY A 566 24.04 -38.80 -15.15
C GLY A 566 22.66 -38.17 -15.23
N TYR A 567 22.48 -36.93 -14.71
CA TYR A 567 21.18 -36.26 -14.69
C TYR A 567 20.98 -35.38 -15.92
N THR A 568 19.82 -35.55 -16.58
CA THR A 568 19.41 -34.76 -17.73
C THR A 568 18.76 -33.44 -17.32
N HIS A 569 18.03 -33.43 -16.20
CA HIS A 569 17.42 -32.24 -15.60
C HIS A 569 17.76 -32.21 -14.11
N VAL A 570 18.06 -31.02 -13.61
CA VAL A 570 18.23 -30.72 -12.20
C VAL A 570 17.54 -29.39 -11.92
N VAL A 571 16.59 -29.40 -11.03
CA VAL A 571 15.70 -28.23 -10.76
C VAL A 571 15.54 -27.99 -9.27
N GLY A 572 15.44 -26.73 -8.88
CA GLY A 572 15.01 -26.33 -7.54
C GLY A 572 13.51 -26.50 -7.42
N ALA A 573 13.05 -27.15 -6.40
CA ALA A 573 11.64 -27.50 -6.25
C ALA A 573 10.94 -26.77 -5.07
N GLY A 574 11.70 -25.93 -4.36
CA GLY A 574 11.20 -25.38 -3.10
C GLY A 574 11.12 -26.45 -2.02
N ASP A 575 10.38 -26.19 -0.98
CA ASP A 575 10.18 -27.08 0.17
C ASP A 575 9.07 -28.10 -0.16
N LEU A 576 9.44 -29.31 -0.55
CA LEU A 576 8.51 -30.36 -0.97
C LEU A 576 7.95 -31.19 0.18
N ASP A 577 8.68 -31.27 1.30
CA ASP A 577 8.30 -32.11 2.45
C ASP A 577 7.85 -31.30 3.68
N GLY A 578 7.85 -29.97 3.60
CA GLY A 578 7.35 -29.08 4.62
C GLY A 578 8.33 -28.81 5.77
N ASP A 579 9.63 -29.15 5.60
CA ASP A 579 10.65 -28.97 6.64
C ASP A 579 11.24 -27.55 6.69
N GLY A 580 10.83 -26.67 5.78
CA GLY A 580 11.25 -25.28 5.68
C GLY A 580 12.58 -25.08 4.94
N THR A 581 13.10 -26.14 4.28
CA THR A 581 14.33 -26.09 3.50
C THR A 581 14.03 -26.43 2.04
N GLY A 582 14.67 -25.76 1.12
CA GLY A 582 14.42 -26.03 -0.30
C GLY A 582 15.03 -27.34 -0.79
N ASP A 583 14.29 -28.06 -1.60
CA ASP A 583 14.64 -29.37 -2.16
C ASP A 583 15.08 -29.30 -3.63
N VAL A 584 15.79 -30.32 -4.07
CA VAL A 584 16.26 -30.45 -5.45
C VAL A 584 15.70 -31.73 -6.07
N LEU A 585 15.13 -31.60 -7.25
CA LEU A 585 14.73 -32.74 -8.07
C LEU A 585 15.77 -32.98 -9.19
N ALA A 586 16.06 -34.24 -9.47
CA ALA A 586 16.97 -34.63 -10.53
C ALA A 586 16.40 -35.80 -11.33
N ARG A 587 16.27 -35.64 -12.64
CA ARG A 587 15.87 -36.70 -13.58
C ARG A 587 17.09 -37.29 -14.23
N ASP A 588 17.25 -38.59 -14.16
CA ASP A 588 18.36 -39.26 -14.79
C ASP A 588 18.10 -39.68 -16.26
N LYS A 589 19.10 -40.26 -16.90
CA LYS A 589 19.03 -40.71 -18.29
C LYS A 589 18.10 -41.91 -18.50
N SER A 590 17.82 -42.68 -17.47
CA SER A 590 16.86 -43.80 -17.50
C SER A 590 15.40 -43.34 -17.34
N GLY A 591 15.17 -42.07 -17.01
CA GLY A 591 13.84 -41.52 -16.80
C GLY A 591 13.36 -41.58 -15.34
N GLU A 592 14.22 -42.00 -14.43
CA GLU A 592 13.87 -41.98 -13.01
C GLU A 592 13.96 -40.55 -12.47
N LEU A 593 12.99 -40.16 -11.63
CA LEU A 593 12.99 -38.90 -10.92
C LEU A 593 13.40 -39.12 -9.46
N TRP A 594 14.40 -38.37 -9.04
CA TRP A 594 15.01 -38.43 -7.72
C TRP A 594 14.82 -37.11 -6.98
N ARG A 595 14.53 -37.16 -5.68
CA ARG A 595 14.50 -36.02 -4.76
C ARG A 595 15.73 -36.04 -3.87
N TYR A 596 16.29 -34.86 -3.61
CA TYR A 596 17.35 -34.60 -2.66
C TYR A 596 16.85 -33.52 -1.70
N ASP A 597 16.50 -33.91 -0.48
CA ASP A 597 16.01 -32.94 0.52
C ASP A 597 17.17 -32.07 0.98
N GLY A 598 16.87 -30.80 1.15
CA GLY A 598 17.80 -29.83 1.69
C GLY A 598 18.10 -30.05 3.17
N LEU A 599 19.24 -29.58 3.59
CA LEU A 599 19.61 -29.45 5.00
C LEU A 599 19.98 -28.00 5.26
N ARG A 600 19.50 -27.40 6.33
CA ARG A 600 19.82 -26.01 6.73
C ARG A 600 21.32 -25.72 6.92
N THR A 601 22.16 -26.67 6.60
CA THR A 601 23.63 -26.58 6.58
C THR A 601 24.18 -26.32 5.19
N GLY A 602 23.34 -26.12 4.17
CA GLY A 602 23.74 -25.99 2.78
C GLY A 602 24.11 -27.33 2.11
N LYS A 603 23.79 -28.45 2.71
CA LYS A 603 24.00 -29.81 2.14
C LYS A 603 22.65 -30.40 1.70
N LEU A 604 22.72 -31.44 0.90
CA LEU A 604 21.56 -32.24 0.50
C LEU A 604 21.62 -33.61 1.17
N LYS A 605 20.45 -34.19 1.55
CA LYS A 605 20.33 -35.58 2.00
C LYS A 605 20.59 -36.54 0.83
N ASP A 606 20.72 -37.85 1.12
CA ASP A 606 20.78 -38.85 0.09
C ASP A 606 19.46 -38.91 -0.70
N ARG A 607 19.56 -39.29 -1.97
CA ARG A 607 18.44 -39.26 -2.89
C ARG A 607 17.34 -40.27 -2.52
N VAL A 608 16.11 -39.84 -2.70
CA VAL A 608 14.92 -40.68 -2.62
C VAL A 608 14.29 -40.74 -4.00
N ARG A 609 13.91 -41.95 -4.47
CA ARG A 609 13.25 -42.10 -5.75
C ARG A 609 11.79 -41.71 -5.65
N VAL A 610 11.38 -40.70 -6.44
CA VAL A 610 10.01 -40.22 -6.52
C VAL A 610 9.21 -41.01 -7.56
N PHE A 611 9.77 -41.16 -8.76
CA PHE A 611 9.16 -41.94 -9.83
C PHE A 611 10.21 -42.90 -10.47
N LYS A 612 9.80 -44.13 -10.74
CA LYS A 612 10.61 -45.12 -11.45
C LYS A 612 10.69 -44.83 -12.95
N ASP A 613 9.60 -44.38 -13.52
CA ASP A 613 9.48 -43.98 -14.92
C ASP A 613 8.66 -42.69 -14.98
N TRP A 614 9.36 -41.57 -15.13
CA TRP A 614 8.73 -40.23 -15.17
C TRP A 614 8.77 -39.63 -16.57
N GLY A 615 8.36 -40.45 -17.56
CA GLY A 615 8.24 -40.02 -18.94
C GLY A 615 9.57 -39.82 -19.67
N ALA A 616 9.54 -39.99 -20.99
CA ALA A 616 10.75 -40.08 -21.79
C ALA A 616 11.31 -38.75 -22.29
N SER A 617 10.48 -37.71 -22.50
CA SER A 617 10.91 -36.56 -23.28
C SER A 617 10.26 -35.24 -22.81
N TYR A 618 10.81 -34.71 -21.72
CA TYR A 618 10.50 -33.34 -21.31
C TYR A 618 11.57 -32.39 -21.85
N LYS A 619 11.10 -31.23 -22.37
CA LYS A 619 11.93 -30.13 -22.81
C LYS A 619 12.31 -29.23 -21.62
N ASP A 620 11.33 -28.94 -20.77
CA ASP A 620 11.52 -28.16 -19.55
C ASP A 620 10.91 -28.90 -18.37
N VAL A 621 11.53 -28.77 -17.22
CA VAL A 621 11.08 -29.23 -15.90
C VAL A 621 11.26 -28.10 -14.92
N ILE A 622 10.22 -27.75 -14.17
CA ILE A 622 10.16 -26.56 -13.34
C ILE A 622 9.58 -26.93 -11.97
N GLY A 623 10.26 -26.58 -10.88
CA GLY A 623 9.65 -26.53 -9.55
C GLY A 623 8.93 -25.21 -9.38
N ALA A 624 7.64 -25.17 -9.72
CA ALA A 624 6.90 -23.93 -9.96
C ALA A 624 6.23 -23.35 -8.71
N GLY A 625 6.53 -23.86 -7.52
CA GLY A 625 5.81 -23.46 -6.31
C GLY A 625 4.39 -24.03 -6.27
N ASP A 626 3.51 -23.41 -5.52
CA ASP A 626 2.10 -23.80 -5.36
C ASP A 626 1.24 -23.24 -6.51
N VAL A 627 1.25 -23.90 -7.67
CA VAL A 627 0.56 -23.40 -8.88
C VAL A 627 -0.95 -23.59 -8.79
N ASN A 628 -1.39 -24.64 -8.09
CA ASN A 628 -2.81 -24.98 -7.97
C ASN A 628 -3.51 -24.30 -6.78
N GLY A 629 -2.77 -23.65 -5.87
CA GLY A 629 -3.29 -22.91 -4.72
C GLY A 629 -3.66 -23.80 -3.52
N ASP A 630 -3.13 -25.04 -3.44
CA ASP A 630 -3.43 -25.97 -2.34
C ASP A 630 -2.44 -25.85 -1.15
N GLY A 631 -1.49 -24.94 -1.22
CA GLY A 631 -0.47 -24.69 -0.20
C GLY A 631 0.75 -25.59 -0.28
N LYS A 632 0.90 -26.44 -1.31
CA LYS A 632 2.00 -27.36 -1.50
C LYS A 632 2.75 -27.04 -2.79
N HIS A 633 4.04 -27.37 -2.82
CA HIS A 633 4.84 -27.09 -4.01
C HIS A 633 4.63 -28.14 -5.10
N ASP A 634 4.41 -27.68 -6.31
CA ASP A 634 4.08 -28.45 -7.48
C ASP A 634 5.27 -28.58 -8.46
N LEU A 635 5.16 -29.54 -9.36
CA LEU A 635 6.11 -29.76 -10.45
C LEU A 635 5.42 -29.59 -11.79
N LEU A 636 5.96 -28.71 -12.64
CA LEU A 636 5.54 -28.57 -14.01
C LEU A 636 6.55 -29.17 -14.97
N ALA A 637 6.07 -29.80 -16.03
CA ALA A 637 6.91 -30.35 -17.07
C ALA A 637 6.32 -30.13 -18.46
N ARG A 638 7.08 -29.51 -19.37
CA ARG A 638 6.69 -29.33 -20.76
C ARG A 638 7.29 -30.41 -21.64
N ASP A 639 6.45 -31.17 -22.34
CA ASP A 639 6.89 -32.19 -23.27
C ASP A 639 7.37 -31.61 -24.63
N THR A 640 7.93 -32.48 -25.47
CA THR A 640 8.43 -32.06 -26.78
C THR A 640 7.36 -31.67 -27.77
N SER A 641 6.08 -32.00 -27.50
CA SER A 641 4.95 -31.50 -28.27
C SER A 641 4.51 -30.09 -27.86
N GLY A 642 5.09 -29.56 -26.77
CA GLY A 642 4.78 -28.26 -26.20
C GLY A 642 3.59 -28.27 -25.24
N ARG A 643 3.12 -29.44 -24.80
CA ARG A 643 2.10 -29.55 -23.77
C ARG A 643 2.75 -29.44 -22.40
N LEU A 644 2.15 -28.66 -21.51
CA LEU A 644 2.54 -28.55 -20.11
C LEU A 644 1.72 -29.52 -19.25
N TRP A 645 2.39 -30.17 -18.33
CA TRP A 645 1.85 -31.14 -17.40
C TRP A 645 2.11 -30.71 -15.96
N LEU A 646 1.10 -30.82 -15.11
CA LEU A 646 1.19 -30.60 -13.68
C LEU A 646 1.23 -31.95 -12.93
N ASN A 647 2.23 -32.12 -12.08
CA ASN A 647 2.24 -33.08 -11.00
C ASN A 647 2.02 -32.33 -9.69
N ALA A 648 0.82 -32.39 -9.13
CA ALA A 648 0.50 -31.72 -7.88
C ALA A 648 1.26 -32.35 -6.70
N GLY A 649 1.88 -31.49 -5.89
CA GLY A 649 2.61 -31.91 -4.70
C GLY A 649 1.68 -32.40 -3.61
N LYS A 650 2.13 -33.36 -2.78
CA LYS A 650 1.36 -33.86 -1.64
C LYS A 650 1.83 -33.30 -0.30
N GLY A 651 2.93 -32.52 -0.29
CA GLY A 651 3.51 -31.95 0.92
C GLY A 651 4.32 -32.94 1.76
N ASP A 652 4.56 -34.14 1.24
CA ASP A 652 5.40 -35.22 1.83
C ASP A 652 6.62 -35.56 0.95
N GLY A 653 6.90 -34.66 -0.01
CA GLY A 653 7.96 -34.88 -1.01
C GLY A 653 7.60 -35.84 -2.14
N THR A 654 6.31 -36.21 -2.26
CA THR A 654 5.77 -37.00 -3.37
C THR A 654 4.74 -36.22 -4.16
N PHE A 655 4.38 -36.71 -5.35
CA PHE A 655 3.45 -36.01 -6.26
C PHE A 655 2.28 -36.94 -6.66
N ALA A 656 1.18 -36.28 -7.05
CA ALA A 656 0.10 -36.95 -7.74
C ALA A 656 0.48 -37.28 -9.20
N ASN A 657 -0.32 -38.13 -9.85
CA ASN A 657 -0.18 -38.41 -11.27
C ASN A 657 -0.40 -37.06 -12.05
N ARG A 658 0.34 -36.95 -13.17
CA ARG A 658 0.27 -35.76 -14.00
C ARG A 658 -1.10 -35.52 -14.62
N VAL A 659 -1.50 -34.26 -14.69
CA VAL A 659 -2.65 -33.78 -15.44
C VAL A 659 -2.21 -32.70 -16.42
N ALA A 660 -2.97 -32.50 -17.51
CA ALA A 660 -2.66 -31.42 -18.44
C ALA A 660 -2.87 -30.06 -17.74
N PHE A 661 -1.96 -29.11 -17.99
CA PHE A 661 -1.99 -27.78 -17.41
C PHE A 661 -2.07 -26.73 -18.50
N GLY A 662 -3.22 -26.03 -18.57
CA GLY A 662 -3.48 -25.02 -19.59
C GLY A 662 -3.58 -25.58 -21.01
N ASP A 663 -3.73 -24.68 -21.99
CA ASP A 663 -3.90 -25.03 -23.42
C ASP A 663 -2.56 -25.33 -24.09
N ALA A 664 -2.48 -26.46 -24.78
CA ALA A 664 -1.25 -26.88 -25.48
C ALA A 664 -0.69 -25.83 -26.49
N PRO A 665 -1.50 -25.13 -27.28
CA PRO A 665 -0.99 -24.09 -28.18
C PRO A 665 -0.30 -22.93 -27.48
N TYR A 666 -0.74 -22.58 -26.29
CA TYR A 666 -0.19 -21.48 -25.49
C TYR A 666 1.28 -21.73 -25.12
N TRP A 667 1.62 -22.94 -24.64
CA TRP A 667 2.96 -23.27 -24.18
C TRP A 667 3.97 -23.47 -25.31
N LYS A 668 3.51 -23.65 -26.55
CA LYS A 668 4.39 -23.75 -27.71
C LYS A 668 5.13 -22.45 -28.03
N GLN A 669 4.57 -21.30 -27.68
CA GLN A 669 5.18 -20.00 -27.94
C GLN A 669 6.37 -19.65 -27.03
N TRP A 670 6.63 -20.46 -26.02
CA TRP A 670 7.72 -20.24 -25.06
C TRP A 670 9.00 -20.92 -25.54
N ALA A 671 10.09 -20.17 -25.65
CA ALA A 671 11.41 -20.70 -26.01
C ALA A 671 11.99 -21.50 -24.83
N SER A 672 11.88 -20.98 -23.61
CA SER A 672 12.29 -21.65 -22.37
C SER A 672 11.38 -21.24 -21.22
N LEU A 673 11.27 -22.14 -20.23
CA LEU A 673 10.55 -21.91 -18.98
C LEU A 673 11.50 -22.04 -17.80
N GLY A 674 11.25 -21.25 -16.71
CA GLY A 674 12.00 -21.27 -15.47
C GLY A 674 11.11 -21.08 -14.25
#